data_c6c99f5a03f4f6827ae890e6f9466d64
#
_entry.id   c6c99f5a03f4f6827ae890e6f9466d64
#
_cell.length_a   1.000
_cell.length_b   1.000
_cell.length_c   1.000
_cell.angle_alpha   90.00
_cell.angle_beta   90.00
_cell.angle_gamma   90.00
#
_symmetry.space_group_name_H-M   'P 1'
#
loop_
_entity.id
_entity.type
_entity.pdbx_description
1 polymer ?
#
loop_
_entity_poly.entity_id
_entity_poly.type
_entity_poly.pdbx_seq_one_letter_code
_entity_poly.pdbx_strand_id
1 'polypeptide(L)'
;MATTKTKKGLEFSRRFTKENVSPFDQFEYDYRDSVIKNPNGEKVFEMTNVEVPKQWSQIATDILAQKYFRKAGVPQPDGSLGRETTVKQVAHRMANCWRVWGERYGYFATEKDAQVFYEELVYSILNQACVPNSPQWFNTGLHESYGITGGAQGHYYVDPTDKKLKRSTSAYERPQPHACFILSVSDDLVNEGGIMDLWTREARIFKYGSGVGTNFSQIRGANEKLSGGGSSSGLMSFLKIGDRAAGAIKSGGTTRRAAKMVCLDLDHPEIMDFINWKVKEEDKVAALIAAGYDNSYEGEAYATVSGQNSNNSVRIPNSFFKALSENGNWELKARTDGRVMQSIPAREVWDQIANAAWRCADPGTQYDTTINEWHTCPKGGRINASNPCSEYMFLDNTACNLASINLRKFFNESDNSFDVEGFEYTTRLWQTVLEVSILMAQFPSKEVAQLSYDYRTTGLGFANLGSMLMVSGIAYDSEKARGIAGAITAIMTGVAYKTSAEMASFLGAFDRYEENKEDMLRVMRNHRAAAYDAEDAYVGIEIKPQGIKAQYTPDYLLKAATKAWDDAVQLGEKYGYRNAQTTVIAPTGTIGLVMDCDTTGVEPDFALVKFKKLSGGGYFKIINQSVPQSLKNLGYSQAENDAIVNFAVGHASFVGAPHINNESLLAKGFTAEEIAKLNGAAKSAFEIGFIFNRFTLGDACLTRLGFKEEVFADWSFNLLEALGFTEDQIDAANDYVCGTMTVEGAPALKDEHLSIFDCANKNG
;
A
#
# COMPACT_ATOMS: atom_id res chain seq x y z
N MET A 1 36.66 -38.22 -21.47
CA MET A 1 35.20 -37.92 -21.41
C MET A 1 35.05 -36.68 -20.52
N ALA A 2 34.81 -35.54 -21.13
CA ALA A 2 34.54 -34.30 -20.38
C ALA A 2 33.11 -34.39 -19.83
N THR A 3 32.99 -34.52 -18.53
CA THR A 3 31.71 -34.37 -17.85
C THR A 3 31.25 -32.91 -18.00
N THR A 4 30.36 -32.66 -18.91
CA THR A 4 29.55 -31.41 -18.97
C THR A 4 28.87 -31.26 -17.62
N LYS A 5 29.42 -30.39 -16.74
CA LYS A 5 28.71 -29.93 -15.55
C LYS A 5 27.42 -29.26 -16.06
N THR A 6 26.28 -29.90 -15.89
CA THR A 6 24.97 -29.27 -16.06
C THR A 6 24.95 -28.00 -15.22
N LYS A 7 24.75 -26.86 -15.88
CA LYS A 7 24.69 -25.56 -15.21
C LYS A 7 23.47 -25.61 -14.27
N LYS A 8 23.68 -25.53 -12.96
CA LYS A 8 22.60 -25.47 -11.98
C LYS A 8 21.91 -24.12 -12.10
N GLY A 9 20.60 -24.08 -12.00
CA GLY A 9 19.79 -22.87 -12.08
C GLY A 9 18.32 -23.20 -11.82
N LEU A 10 17.47 -22.19 -11.83
CA LEU A 10 16.02 -22.35 -11.70
C LEU A 10 15.44 -22.93 -12.98
N GLU A 11 14.56 -23.92 -12.82
CA GLU A 11 13.75 -24.48 -13.88
C GLU A 11 12.31 -23.93 -13.75
N PHE A 12 11.73 -23.50 -14.86
CA PHE A 12 10.35 -23.01 -14.92
C PHE A 12 9.51 -23.81 -15.92
N SER A 13 8.50 -24.50 -15.43
CA SER A 13 7.46 -25.09 -16.23
C SER A 13 6.35 -24.07 -16.50
N ARG A 14 5.66 -24.19 -17.65
CA ARG A 14 4.48 -23.35 -17.93
C ARG A 14 3.32 -23.72 -17.01
N ARG A 15 2.67 -22.71 -16.47
CA ARG A 15 1.44 -22.86 -15.68
C ARG A 15 0.26 -22.14 -16.32
N PHE A 16 0.42 -20.87 -16.62
CA PHE A 16 -0.64 -19.99 -17.13
C PHE A 16 -0.48 -19.69 -18.63
N THR A 17 0.71 -19.87 -19.16
CA THR A 17 1.02 -19.64 -20.57
C THR A 17 0.98 -20.92 -21.39
N LYS A 18 0.87 -20.79 -22.71
CA LYS A 18 0.81 -21.90 -23.66
C LYS A 18 2.05 -21.93 -24.52
N GLU A 19 2.55 -23.12 -24.81
CA GLU A 19 3.68 -23.30 -25.73
C GLU A 19 3.33 -22.79 -27.14
N ASN A 20 4.24 -22.06 -27.76
CA ASN A 20 4.08 -21.46 -29.08
C ASN A 20 2.92 -20.44 -29.22
N VAL A 21 2.42 -19.92 -28.12
CA VAL A 21 1.45 -18.81 -28.10
C VAL A 21 2.06 -17.66 -27.34
N SER A 22 2.09 -16.48 -27.95
CA SER A 22 2.54 -15.28 -27.25
C SER A 22 1.64 -14.99 -26.05
N PRO A 23 2.20 -14.67 -24.88
CA PRO A 23 1.38 -14.34 -23.71
C PRO A 23 0.48 -13.14 -23.94
N PHE A 24 0.85 -12.24 -24.84
CA PHE A 24 0.01 -11.10 -25.24
C PHE A 24 -1.25 -11.55 -26.00
N ASP A 25 -1.18 -12.62 -26.78
CA ASP A 25 -2.29 -13.14 -27.59
C ASP A 25 -3.30 -13.95 -26.76
N GLN A 26 -3.02 -14.18 -25.49
CA GLN A 26 -3.96 -14.82 -24.57
C GLN A 26 -5.04 -13.86 -24.02
N PHE A 27 -4.98 -12.58 -24.38
CA PHE A 27 -5.90 -11.53 -23.96
C PHE A 27 -6.55 -10.85 -25.14
N GLU A 28 -7.80 -10.46 -24.97
CA GLU A 28 -8.46 -9.52 -25.87
C GLU A 28 -8.20 -8.10 -25.37
N TYR A 29 -7.97 -7.16 -26.28
CA TYR A 29 -7.62 -5.78 -25.95
C TYR A 29 -8.73 -4.81 -26.31
N ASP A 30 -8.72 -3.69 -25.62
CA ASP A 30 -9.60 -2.55 -25.82
C ASP A 30 -8.76 -1.27 -25.87
N TYR A 31 -9.31 -0.24 -26.55
CA TYR A 31 -8.67 1.07 -26.66
C TYR A 31 -9.54 2.09 -25.93
N ARG A 32 -8.97 2.72 -24.93
CA ARG A 32 -9.70 3.61 -24.02
C ARG A 32 -9.04 4.97 -23.92
N ASP A 33 -9.86 5.99 -23.65
CA ASP A 33 -9.38 7.33 -23.37
C ASP A 33 -9.24 7.52 -21.87
N SER A 34 -8.19 8.22 -21.46
CA SER A 34 -7.94 8.64 -20.09
C SER A 34 -7.86 10.16 -20.03
N VAL A 35 -8.78 10.79 -19.30
CA VAL A 35 -8.90 12.25 -19.22
C VAL A 35 -8.99 12.69 -17.76
N ILE A 36 -8.15 13.65 -17.36
CA ILE A 36 -8.28 14.38 -16.10
C ILE A 36 -8.73 15.80 -16.41
N LYS A 37 -9.79 16.26 -15.74
CA LYS A 37 -10.23 17.66 -15.78
C LYS A 37 -10.11 18.27 -14.39
N ASN A 38 -9.80 19.56 -14.34
CA ASN A 38 -9.91 20.32 -13.09
C ASN A 38 -11.40 20.64 -12.76
N PRO A 39 -11.70 21.19 -11.57
CA PRO A 39 -13.07 21.56 -11.20
C PRO A 39 -13.75 22.55 -12.17
N ASN A 40 -12.98 23.33 -12.93
CA ASN A 40 -13.47 24.28 -13.92
C ASN A 40 -13.78 23.62 -15.28
N GLY A 41 -13.60 22.29 -15.40
CA GLY A 41 -13.83 21.52 -16.61
C GLY A 41 -12.67 21.55 -17.63
N GLU A 42 -11.57 22.25 -17.33
CA GLU A 42 -10.38 22.30 -18.16
C GLU A 42 -9.61 20.98 -18.08
N LYS A 43 -9.18 20.47 -19.22
CA LYS A 43 -8.39 19.23 -19.31
C LYS A 43 -6.95 19.45 -18.80
N VAL A 44 -6.60 18.78 -17.70
CA VAL A 44 -5.24 18.77 -17.13
C VAL A 44 -4.38 17.66 -17.74
N PHE A 45 -5.03 16.56 -18.12
CA PHE A 45 -4.41 15.40 -18.76
C PHE A 45 -5.39 14.77 -19.74
N GLU A 46 -4.91 14.41 -20.90
CA GLU A 46 -5.66 13.66 -21.89
C GLU A 46 -4.74 12.69 -22.63
N MET A 47 -5.18 11.46 -22.74
CA MET A 47 -4.54 10.46 -23.57
C MET A 47 -5.63 9.59 -24.19
N THR A 48 -5.63 9.51 -25.51
CA THR A 48 -6.56 8.70 -26.29
C THR A 48 -5.94 7.36 -26.69
N ASN A 49 -6.78 6.37 -26.98
CA ASN A 49 -6.36 5.08 -27.53
C ASN A 49 -5.33 4.33 -26.65
N VAL A 50 -5.51 4.34 -25.34
CA VAL A 50 -4.73 3.53 -24.41
C VAL A 50 -5.13 2.07 -24.59
N GLU A 51 -4.19 1.22 -25.01
CA GLU A 51 -4.43 -0.22 -25.21
C GLU A 51 -4.25 -0.98 -23.90
N VAL A 52 -5.30 -1.65 -23.45
CA VAL A 52 -5.33 -2.50 -22.24
C VAL A 52 -6.15 -3.76 -22.50
N PRO A 53 -5.96 -4.83 -21.72
CA PRO A 53 -6.87 -5.98 -21.76
C PRO A 53 -8.31 -5.55 -21.46
N LYS A 54 -9.30 -6.11 -22.15
CA LYS A 54 -10.73 -5.78 -21.96
C LYS A 54 -11.21 -5.92 -20.53
N GLN A 55 -10.64 -6.84 -19.76
CA GLN A 55 -11.00 -7.09 -18.37
C GLN A 55 -10.53 -6.01 -17.39
N TRP A 56 -9.58 -5.16 -17.79
CA TRP A 56 -9.14 -4.06 -16.93
C TRP A 56 -10.23 -3.02 -16.80
N SER A 57 -10.40 -2.47 -15.61
CA SER A 57 -11.33 -1.36 -15.38
C SER A 57 -10.83 -0.06 -16.01
N GLN A 58 -11.71 0.93 -16.13
CA GLN A 58 -11.31 2.28 -16.50
C GLN A 58 -10.33 2.88 -15.48
N ILE A 59 -10.48 2.54 -14.19
CA ILE A 59 -9.57 2.97 -13.12
C ILE A 59 -8.17 2.45 -13.35
N ALA A 60 -8.02 1.16 -13.62
CA ALA A 60 -6.72 0.55 -13.91
C ALA A 60 -6.08 1.18 -15.17
N THR A 61 -6.88 1.46 -16.19
CA THR A 61 -6.44 2.17 -17.41
C THR A 61 -5.94 3.58 -17.10
N ASP A 62 -6.67 4.33 -16.28
CA ASP A 62 -6.30 5.68 -15.87
C ASP A 62 -5.00 5.71 -15.06
N ILE A 63 -4.83 4.80 -14.12
CA ILE A 63 -3.59 4.66 -13.35
C ILE A 63 -2.40 4.37 -14.28
N LEU A 64 -2.58 3.44 -15.21
CA LEU A 64 -1.55 3.10 -16.18
C LEU A 64 -1.13 4.33 -17.02
N ALA A 65 -2.09 5.00 -17.63
CA ALA A 65 -1.85 6.13 -18.54
C ALA A 65 -1.26 7.36 -17.84
N GLN A 66 -1.79 7.68 -16.65
CA GLN A 66 -1.44 8.90 -15.93
C GLN A 66 -0.15 8.77 -15.13
N LYS A 67 0.12 7.58 -14.55
CA LYS A 67 1.20 7.38 -13.59
C LYS A 67 2.32 6.48 -14.10
N TYR A 68 2.02 5.42 -14.82
CA TYR A 68 2.99 4.35 -15.11
C TYR A 68 3.59 4.39 -16.51
N PHE A 69 2.89 4.91 -17.51
CA PHE A 69 3.47 5.08 -18.83
C PHE A 69 4.64 6.03 -18.81
N ARG A 70 5.73 5.65 -19.46
CA ARG A 70 6.82 6.56 -19.76
C ARG A 70 6.35 7.62 -20.76
N LYS A 71 6.49 8.89 -20.40
CA LYS A 71 5.91 10.02 -21.14
C LYS A 71 6.80 10.62 -22.21
N ALA A 72 8.09 10.28 -22.22
CA ALA A 72 9.07 10.84 -23.16
C ALA A 72 10.25 9.90 -23.40
N GLY A 73 10.89 10.04 -24.54
CA GLY A 73 12.10 9.30 -24.90
C GLY A 73 11.84 7.89 -25.43
N VAL A 74 10.59 7.50 -25.65
CA VAL A 74 10.22 6.17 -26.15
C VAL A 74 10.26 6.19 -27.69
N PRO A 75 11.05 5.33 -28.35
CA PRO A 75 11.08 5.22 -29.81
C PRO A 75 9.70 4.88 -30.40
N GLN A 76 9.28 5.62 -31.39
CA GLN A 76 8.02 5.42 -32.11
C GLN A 76 8.27 4.72 -33.48
N PRO A 77 7.25 4.11 -34.09
CA PRO A 77 7.37 3.42 -35.38
C PRO A 77 7.85 4.32 -36.52
N ASP A 78 7.60 5.62 -36.45
CA ASP A 78 8.04 6.62 -37.44
C ASP A 78 9.47 7.14 -37.22
N GLY A 79 10.17 6.61 -36.22
CA GLY A 79 11.53 7.00 -35.83
C GLY A 79 11.60 8.24 -34.93
N SER A 80 10.47 8.83 -34.56
CA SER A 80 10.40 9.91 -33.57
C SER A 80 10.53 9.39 -32.15
N LEU A 81 10.71 10.28 -31.17
CA LEU A 81 10.66 9.96 -29.74
C LEU A 81 9.33 10.47 -29.15
N GLY A 82 8.61 9.58 -28.50
CA GLY A 82 7.31 9.87 -27.91
C GLY A 82 7.15 9.21 -26.53
N ARG A 83 5.98 8.62 -26.31
CA ARG A 83 5.56 8.01 -25.06
C ARG A 83 5.09 6.57 -25.26
N GLU A 84 4.96 5.83 -24.17
CA GLU A 84 4.26 4.54 -24.15
C GLU A 84 2.75 4.75 -24.35
N THR A 85 2.10 3.82 -25.06
CA THR A 85 0.68 3.87 -25.42
C THR A 85 -0.07 2.57 -25.14
N THR A 86 0.64 1.49 -24.85
CA THR A 86 0.06 0.18 -24.63
C THR A 86 0.67 -0.48 -23.40
N VAL A 87 -0.16 -1.18 -22.64
CA VAL A 87 0.30 -2.02 -21.52
C VAL A 87 1.30 -3.09 -21.95
N LYS A 88 1.25 -3.52 -23.23
CA LYS A 88 2.21 -4.48 -23.80
C LYS A 88 3.65 -3.97 -23.70
N GLN A 89 3.87 -2.68 -23.99
CA GLN A 89 5.19 -2.06 -23.88
C GLN A 89 5.70 -2.10 -22.43
N VAL A 90 4.86 -1.78 -21.47
CA VAL A 90 5.23 -1.75 -20.05
C VAL A 90 5.52 -3.15 -19.52
N ALA A 91 4.63 -4.10 -19.80
CA ALA A 91 4.82 -5.50 -19.39
C ALA A 91 6.09 -6.09 -20.02
N HIS A 92 6.31 -5.83 -21.32
CA HIS A 92 7.52 -6.30 -22.00
C HIS A 92 8.79 -5.72 -21.39
N ARG A 93 8.88 -4.38 -21.21
CA ARG A 93 10.14 -3.77 -20.75
C ARG A 93 10.53 -4.23 -19.34
N MET A 94 9.54 -4.40 -18.43
CA MET A 94 9.81 -4.90 -17.10
C MET A 94 10.22 -6.37 -17.12
N ALA A 95 9.40 -7.23 -17.70
CA ALA A 95 9.64 -8.67 -17.73
C ALA A 95 10.93 -9.03 -18.47
N ASN A 96 11.20 -8.36 -19.60
CA ASN A 96 12.44 -8.56 -20.35
C ASN A 96 13.68 -8.10 -19.57
N CYS A 97 13.60 -6.98 -18.87
CA CYS A 97 14.70 -6.49 -18.04
C CYS A 97 15.07 -7.53 -16.96
N TRP A 98 14.09 -8.04 -16.21
CA TRP A 98 14.34 -9.09 -15.22
C TRP A 98 14.89 -10.37 -15.84
N ARG A 99 14.39 -10.79 -17.00
CA ARG A 99 14.91 -11.96 -17.71
C ARG A 99 16.37 -11.76 -18.10
N VAL A 100 16.72 -10.64 -18.76
CA VAL A 100 18.08 -10.36 -19.23
C VAL A 100 19.07 -10.32 -18.08
N TRP A 101 18.74 -9.65 -16.98
CA TRP A 101 19.59 -9.61 -15.80
C TRP A 101 19.71 -10.99 -15.13
N GLY A 102 18.63 -11.76 -15.05
CA GLY A 102 18.64 -13.12 -14.55
C GLY A 102 19.50 -14.08 -15.38
N GLU A 103 19.41 -14.01 -16.71
CA GLU A 103 20.26 -14.80 -17.63
C GLU A 103 21.74 -14.44 -17.48
N ARG A 104 22.05 -13.15 -17.48
CA ARG A 104 23.42 -12.63 -17.34
C ARG A 104 24.14 -13.15 -16.09
N TYR A 105 23.42 -13.29 -15.00
CA TYR A 105 23.98 -13.71 -13.71
C TYR A 105 23.62 -15.14 -13.28
N GLY A 106 23.14 -15.97 -14.21
CA GLY A 106 23.03 -17.42 -14.03
C GLY A 106 21.89 -17.89 -13.15
N TYR A 107 20.76 -17.19 -13.16
CA TYR A 107 19.56 -17.57 -12.38
C TYR A 107 18.79 -18.72 -12.99
N PHE A 108 18.85 -18.91 -14.29
CA PHE A 108 18.06 -19.93 -15.01
C PHE A 108 18.93 -21.12 -15.43
N ALA A 109 18.36 -22.32 -15.39
CA ALA A 109 19.03 -23.54 -15.80
C ALA A 109 19.30 -23.56 -17.32
N THR A 110 18.33 -23.09 -18.12
CA THR A 110 18.41 -23.04 -19.58
C THR A 110 17.81 -21.74 -20.13
N GLU A 111 18.07 -21.44 -21.40
CA GLU A 111 17.42 -20.33 -22.10
C GLU A 111 15.89 -20.53 -22.20
N LYS A 112 15.43 -21.80 -22.29
CA LYS A 112 14.01 -22.13 -22.27
C LYS A 112 13.35 -21.71 -20.94
N ASP A 113 14.02 -21.97 -19.81
CA ASP A 113 13.52 -21.56 -18.48
C ASP A 113 13.42 -20.05 -18.37
N ALA A 114 14.40 -19.32 -18.89
CA ALA A 114 14.36 -17.84 -18.93
C ALA A 114 13.20 -17.34 -19.81
N GLN A 115 12.92 -17.99 -20.94
CA GLN A 115 11.81 -17.62 -21.82
C GLN A 115 10.46 -17.91 -21.14
N VAL A 116 10.29 -19.05 -20.49
CA VAL A 116 9.08 -19.39 -19.73
C VAL A 116 8.88 -18.38 -18.59
N PHE A 117 9.92 -18.06 -17.85
CA PHE A 117 9.91 -17.02 -16.82
C PHE A 117 9.38 -15.68 -17.36
N TYR A 118 9.91 -15.22 -18.49
CA TYR A 118 9.45 -14.00 -19.15
C TYR A 118 7.98 -14.05 -19.53
N GLU A 119 7.54 -15.12 -20.19
CA GLU A 119 6.15 -15.25 -20.67
C GLU A 119 5.15 -15.36 -19.52
N GLU A 120 5.47 -16.11 -18.48
CA GLU A 120 4.63 -16.22 -17.27
C GLU A 120 4.54 -14.86 -16.52
N LEU A 121 5.60 -14.07 -16.50
CA LEU A 121 5.58 -12.72 -15.92
C LEU A 121 4.69 -11.76 -16.72
N VAL A 122 4.80 -11.78 -18.05
CA VAL A 122 3.92 -10.98 -18.92
C VAL A 122 2.46 -11.34 -18.66
N TYR A 123 2.15 -12.63 -18.64
CA TYR A 123 0.81 -13.11 -18.33
C TYR A 123 0.34 -12.64 -16.96
N SER A 124 1.17 -12.78 -15.94
CA SER A 124 0.86 -12.38 -14.56
C SER A 124 0.48 -10.91 -14.45
N ILE A 125 1.22 -10.02 -15.13
CA ILE A 125 0.97 -8.57 -15.15
C ILE A 125 -0.35 -8.28 -15.88
N LEU A 126 -0.53 -8.82 -17.09
CA LEU A 126 -1.72 -8.57 -17.91
C LEU A 126 -3.01 -9.13 -17.29
N ASN A 127 -2.90 -10.26 -16.58
CA ASN A 127 -4.00 -10.86 -15.85
C ASN A 127 -4.26 -10.19 -14.49
N GLN A 128 -3.48 -9.16 -14.12
CA GLN A 128 -3.59 -8.53 -12.81
C GLN A 128 -3.42 -9.49 -11.62
N ALA A 129 -2.66 -10.58 -11.83
CA ALA A 129 -2.45 -11.60 -10.82
C ALA A 129 -1.35 -11.23 -9.81
N CYS A 130 -0.31 -10.55 -10.27
CA CYS A 130 0.74 -9.98 -9.44
C CYS A 130 1.45 -8.86 -10.19
N VAL A 131 1.80 -7.79 -9.50
CA VAL A 131 2.54 -6.66 -10.09
C VAL A 131 3.58 -6.13 -9.09
N PRO A 132 4.67 -5.50 -9.59
CA PRO A 132 5.69 -4.93 -8.72
C PRO A 132 5.26 -3.58 -8.15
N ASN A 133 6.03 -3.08 -7.19
CA ASN A 133 5.88 -1.73 -6.63
C ASN A 133 6.06 -0.63 -7.68
N SER A 134 5.49 0.55 -7.42
CA SER A 134 5.48 1.69 -8.34
C SER A 134 6.85 2.10 -8.89
N PRO A 135 7.96 2.13 -8.13
CA PRO A 135 9.28 2.44 -8.69
C PRO A 135 9.72 1.53 -9.84
N GLN A 136 9.33 0.25 -9.83
CA GLN A 136 9.60 -0.66 -10.96
C GLN A 136 8.86 -0.20 -12.23
N TRP A 137 7.61 0.20 -12.10
CA TRP A 137 6.84 0.77 -13.23
C TRP A 137 7.46 2.04 -13.78
N PHE A 138 8.03 2.89 -12.91
CA PHE A 138 8.63 4.16 -13.33
C PHE A 138 10.00 3.99 -13.96
N ASN A 139 10.82 3.06 -13.52
CA ASN A 139 12.25 3.06 -13.76
C ASN A 139 12.77 1.81 -14.50
N THR A 140 12.12 0.65 -14.33
CA THR A 140 12.66 -0.65 -14.78
C THR A 140 12.48 -0.84 -16.28
N GLY A 141 13.54 -1.24 -16.97
CA GLY A 141 13.55 -1.62 -18.37
C GLY A 141 13.60 -0.47 -19.37
N LEU A 142 13.63 0.79 -18.93
CA LEU A 142 13.69 1.95 -19.81
C LEU A 142 14.98 1.99 -20.62
N HIS A 143 16.11 1.64 -20.02
CA HIS A 143 17.40 1.56 -20.72
C HIS A 143 17.44 0.32 -21.61
N GLU A 144 17.11 -0.84 -21.09
CA GLU A 144 17.21 -2.12 -21.79
C GLU A 144 16.31 -2.17 -23.04
N SER A 145 15.10 -1.63 -22.97
CA SER A 145 14.14 -1.66 -24.09
C SER A 145 14.21 -0.43 -25.01
N TYR A 146 14.56 0.74 -24.47
CA TYR A 146 14.48 2.01 -25.21
C TYR A 146 15.80 2.77 -25.32
N GLY A 147 16.86 2.30 -24.68
CA GLY A 147 18.14 3.00 -24.62
C GLY A 147 18.10 4.32 -23.85
N ILE A 148 17.06 4.54 -23.04
CA ILE A 148 16.92 5.76 -22.24
C ILE A 148 18.02 5.81 -21.19
N THR A 149 18.75 6.94 -21.15
CA THR A 149 19.79 7.24 -20.18
C THR A 149 19.44 8.49 -19.40
N GLY A 150 20.14 8.73 -18.29
CA GLY A 150 20.02 9.93 -17.49
C GLY A 150 21.25 10.11 -16.62
N GLY A 151 21.54 11.34 -16.20
CA GLY A 151 22.66 11.65 -15.31
C GLY A 151 22.54 10.90 -13.98
N ALA A 152 23.64 10.32 -13.51
CA ALA A 152 23.71 9.74 -12.19
C ALA A 152 23.47 10.81 -11.11
N GLN A 153 22.61 10.50 -10.13
CA GLN A 153 22.18 11.45 -9.10
C GLN A 153 22.88 11.20 -7.75
N GLY A 154 24.17 10.78 -7.80
CA GLY A 154 24.92 10.44 -6.61
C GLY A 154 24.64 9.02 -6.08
N HIS A 155 24.13 8.14 -6.93
CA HIS A 155 23.82 6.75 -6.60
C HIS A 155 25.05 5.85 -6.72
N TYR A 156 24.98 4.73 -6.00
CA TYR A 156 26.00 3.68 -5.96
C TYR A 156 25.36 2.30 -6.17
N TYR A 157 26.18 1.33 -6.58
CA TYR A 157 25.78 -0.07 -6.67
C TYR A 157 26.97 -0.96 -6.38
N VAL A 158 26.71 -2.20 -5.98
CA VAL A 158 27.73 -3.26 -5.92
C VAL A 158 27.67 -4.04 -7.23
N ASP A 159 28.78 -4.12 -7.94
CA ASP A 159 28.86 -4.90 -9.17
C ASP A 159 28.89 -6.40 -8.83
N PRO A 160 27.91 -7.19 -9.29
CA PRO A 160 27.84 -8.61 -8.97
C PRO A 160 29.03 -9.44 -9.51
N THR A 161 29.76 -8.92 -10.50
CA THR A 161 30.87 -9.62 -11.14
C THR A 161 32.11 -9.62 -10.28
N ASP A 162 32.47 -8.47 -9.71
CA ASP A 162 33.69 -8.29 -8.90
C ASP A 162 33.40 -7.99 -7.42
N LYS A 163 32.14 -7.88 -7.06
CA LYS A 163 31.64 -7.55 -5.71
C LYS A 163 32.15 -6.21 -5.17
N LYS A 164 32.50 -5.28 -6.05
CA LYS A 164 33.00 -3.96 -5.65
C LYS A 164 31.91 -2.91 -5.71
N LEU A 165 31.97 -2.02 -4.73
CA LEU A 165 31.13 -0.82 -4.70
C LEU A 165 31.59 0.15 -5.80
N LYS A 166 30.67 0.58 -6.64
CA LYS A 166 30.91 1.50 -7.75
C LYS A 166 29.90 2.65 -7.73
N ARG A 167 30.31 3.80 -8.26
CA ARG A 167 29.43 4.94 -8.46
C ARG A 167 28.66 4.76 -9.78
N SER A 168 27.36 4.98 -9.75
CA SER A 168 26.51 4.94 -10.97
C SER A 168 26.88 6.06 -11.94
N THR A 169 26.81 5.75 -13.21
CA THR A 169 27.02 6.69 -14.33
C THR A 169 25.74 7.03 -15.08
N SER A 170 24.68 6.24 -14.90
CA SER A 170 23.37 6.41 -15.54
C SER A 170 22.23 6.15 -14.58
N ALA A 171 21.14 6.90 -14.71
CA ALA A 171 19.97 6.76 -13.86
C ALA A 171 19.09 5.55 -14.21
N TYR A 172 19.18 5.00 -15.43
CA TYR A 172 18.24 3.96 -15.89
C TYR A 172 18.91 2.66 -16.36
N GLU A 173 20.19 2.66 -16.61
CA GLU A 173 20.94 1.41 -16.84
C GLU A 173 20.88 0.51 -15.61
N ARG A 174 21.08 1.12 -14.44
CA ARG A 174 20.77 0.54 -13.14
C ARG A 174 19.71 1.40 -12.48
N PRO A 175 18.42 1.02 -12.54
CA PRO A 175 17.34 1.82 -11.97
C PRO A 175 17.35 1.80 -10.43
N GLN A 176 16.52 2.64 -9.81
CA GLN A 176 16.11 2.51 -8.42
C GLN A 176 14.78 1.77 -8.37
N PRO A 177 14.76 0.42 -8.25
CA PRO A 177 13.53 -0.37 -8.28
C PRO A 177 12.89 -0.52 -6.90
N HIS A 178 13.62 -0.25 -5.83
CA HIS A 178 13.19 -0.40 -4.45
C HIS A 178 12.20 0.68 -4.05
N ALA A 179 11.12 0.29 -3.40
CA ALA A 179 10.10 1.22 -2.91
C ALA A 179 10.39 1.72 -1.51
N CYS A 180 11.01 0.88 -0.67
CA CYS A 180 11.16 1.09 0.76
C CYS A 180 12.62 1.15 1.16
N PHE A 181 12.98 2.22 1.85
CA PHE A 181 14.33 2.45 2.37
C PHE A 181 14.26 2.69 3.88
N ILE A 182 15.30 2.23 4.58
CA ILE A 182 15.57 2.61 5.96
C ILE A 182 16.95 3.25 5.97
N LEU A 183 17.05 4.47 6.49
CA LEU A 183 18.32 5.19 6.62
C LEU A 183 18.67 5.42 8.07
N SER A 184 19.97 5.45 8.39
CA SER A 184 20.47 5.93 9.67
C SER A 184 20.73 7.43 9.62
N VAL A 185 20.81 8.03 10.80
CA VAL A 185 21.27 9.41 11.01
C VAL A 185 22.15 9.47 12.24
N SER A 186 23.29 10.12 12.15
CA SER A 186 24.17 10.41 13.29
C SER A 186 23.87 11.77 13.90
N ASP A 187 24.22 11.93 15.16
CA ASP A 187 24.09 13.23 15.88
C ASP A 187 25.20 14.20 15.48
N ASP A 188 25.22 14.53 14.19
CA ASP A 188 26.13 15.46 13.53
C ASP A 188 25.34 16.33 12.56
N LEU A 189 25.68 17.60 12.45
CA LEU A 189 24.90 18.54 11.64
C LEU A 189 25.15 18.36 10.14
N VAL A 190 26.42 18.33 9.70
CA VAL A 190 26.78 18.51 8.29
C VAL A 190 27.64 17.41 7.67
N ASN A 191 28.30 16.58 8.50
CA ASN A 191 29.16 15.53 7.99
C ASN A 191 28.37 14.41 7.31
N GLU A 192 29.05 13.56 6.54
CA GLU A 192 28.45 12.35 5.91
C GLU A 192 27.78 11.50 6.99
N GLY A 193 26.52 11.10 6.75
CA GLY A 193 25.69 10.38 7.72
C GLY A 193 24.95 11.28 8.73
N GLY A 194 25.22 12.58 8.76
CA GLY A 194 24.57 13.54 9.66
C GLY A 194 23.22 14.04 9.17
N ILE A 195 22.67 15.03 9.89
CA ILE A 195 21.30 15.50 9.70
C ILE A 195 21.09 16.12 8.32
N MET A 196 21.97 17.03 7.88
CA MET A 196 21.81 17.71 6.58
C MET A 196 22.10 16.74 5.41
N ASP A 197 23.02 15.82 5.57
CA ASP A 197 23.26 14.75 4.60
C ASP A 197 22.06 13.83 4.46
N LEU A 198 21.35 13.53 5.55
CA LEU A 198 20.12 12.74 5.52
C LEU A 198 19.08 13.35 4.55
N TRP A 199 18.87 14.65 4.59
CA TRP A 199 17.90 15.32 3.70
C TRP A 199 18.30 15.20 2.23
N THR A 200 19.59 15.18 1.94
CA THR A 200 20.09 14.93 0.57
C THR A 200 19.86 13.51 0.12
N ARG A 201 20.12 12.52 0.98
CA ARG A 201 19.87 11.09 0.69
C ARG A 201 18.37 10.82 0.51
N GLU A 202 17.52 11.40 1.35
CA GLU A 202 16.06 11.34 1.21
C GLU A 202 15.59 11.92 -0.15
N ALA A 203 16.12 13.07 -0.55
CA ALA A 203 15.77 13.70 -1.83
C ALA A 203 16.08 12.80 -3.04
N ARG A 204 17.20 12.06 -3.00
CA ARG A 204 17.55 11.08 -4.03
C ARG A 204 16.53 9.93 -4.09
N ILE A 205 16.07 9.47 -2.93
CA ILE A 205 15.05 8.42 -2.82
C ILE A 205 13.72 8.91 -3.38
N PHE A 206 13.25 10.07 -2.96
CA PHE A 206 11.97 10.64 -3.39
C PHE A 206 11.90 10.93 -4.88
N LYS A 207 13.01 11.37 -5.47
CA LYS A 207 13.07 11.69 -6.90
C LYS A 207 12.62 10.54 -7.79
N TYR A 208 12.89 9.29 -7.42
CA TYR A 208 12.57 8.10 -8.19
C TYR A 208 11.32 7.35 -7.70
N GLY A 209 10.55 7.97 -6.80
CA GLY A 209 9.24 7.45 -6.39
C GLY A 209 9.22 6.56 -5.17
N SER A 210 10.34 6.45 -4.45
CA SER A 210 10.48 5.59 -3.28
C SER A 210 10.21 6.35 -1.98
N GLY A 211 9.99 5.59 -0.88
CA GLY A 211 9.80 6.11 0.47
C GLY A 211 10.94 5.73 1.41
N VAL A 212 11.08 6.47 2.50
CA VAL A 212 12.16 6.29 3.47
C VAL A 212 11.67 6.41 4.90
N GLY A 213 12.26 5.62 5.81
CA GLY A 213 12.08 5.79 7.24
C GLY A 213 13.43 5.86 7.96
N THR A 214 13.46 6.57 9.08
CA THR A 214 14.66 6.76 9.89
C THR A 214 14.29 6.83 11.36
N ASN A 215 15.08 6.19 12.22
CA ASN A 215 15.02 6.40 13.66
C ASN A 215 15.92 7.57 14.05
N PHE A 216 15.35 8.58 14.67
CA PHE A 216 16.03 9.81 15.05
C PHE A 216 16.51 9.82 16.50
N SER A 217 16.43 8.71 17.21
CA SER A 217 16.69 8.66 18.65
C SER A 217 18.13 8.96 19.04
N GLN A 218 19.09 8.89 18.12
CA GLN A 218 20.48 9.27 18.38
C GLN A 218 20.68 10.79 18.44
N ILE A 219 19.78 11.57 17.84
CA ILE A 219 19.86 13.03 17.86
C ILE A 219 19.52 13.51 19.28
N ARG A 220 20.44 14.29 19.85
CA ARG A 220 20.26 14.84 21.20
C ARG A 220 19.03 15.73 21.32
N GLY A 221 18.43 15.73 22.51
CA GLY A 221 17.29 16.56 22.83
C GLY A 221 17.64 18.01 23.07
N ALA A 222 16.61 18.85 23.19
CA ALA A 222 16.77 20.24 23.60
C ALA A 222 17.46 20.31 24.98
N ASN A 223 18.32 21.31 25.15
CA ASN A 223 19.10 21.55 26.37
C ASN A 223 20.18 20.52 26.68
N GLU A 224 20.40 19.51 25.86
CA GLU A 224 21.63 18.71 25.97
C GLU A 224 22.84 19.52 25.48
N LYS A 225 23.99 19.29 26.11
CA LYS A 225 25.19 20.10 25.85
C LYS A 225 25.78 19.85 24.46
N LEU A 226 26.22 20.90 23.82
CA LEU A 226 27.05 20.85 22.62
C LEU A 226 28.55 20.78 23.02
N SER A 227 29.37 20.20 22.17
CA SER A 227 30.84 20.09 22.38
C SER A 227 31.52 21.45 22.53
N GLY A 228 30.99 22.50 21.91
CA GLY A 228 31.46 23.89 22.04
C GLY A 228 30.93 24.67 23.25
N GLY A 229 30.18 24.04 24.17
CA GLY A 229 29.72 24.66 25.42
C GLY A 229 28.34 25.33 25.38
N GLY A 230 27.61 25.21 24.24
CA GLY A 230 26.21 25.64 24.12
C GLY A 230 25.21 24.51 24.40
N SER A 231 23.91 24.82 24.21
CA SER A 231 22.82 23.83 24.31
C SER A 231 22.22 23.56 22.94
N SER A 232 21.77 22.32 22.74
CA SER A 232 21.06 21.90 21.52
C SER A 232 19.70 22.59 21.42
N SER A 233 19.30 22.92 20.17
CA SER A 233 17.93 23.35 19.85
C SER A 233 16.92 22.21 19.88
N GLY A 234 17.41 20.99 19.98
CA GLY A 234 16.62 19.77 20.07
C GLY A 234 16.23 19.12 18.75
N LEU A 235 15.83 17.88 18.85
CA LEU A 235 15.41 17.05 17.73
C LEU A 235 14.24 17.65 16.94
N MET A 236 13.22 18.16 17.64
CA MET A 236 12.02 18.69 16.99
C MET A 236 12.30 19.84 16.02
N SER A 237 13.34 20.62 16.25
CA SER A 237 13.78 21.69 15.35
C SER A 237 14.27 21.13 14.00
N PHE A 238 15.03 20.04 14.02
CA PHE A 238 15.55 19.38 12.82
C PHE A 238 14.49 18.59 12.07
N LEU A 239 13.55 17.95 12.78
CA LEU A 239 12.42 17.26 12.15
C LEU A 239 11.56 18.21 11.29
N LYS A 240 11.38 19.46 11.72
CA LYS A 240 10.66 20.48 10.95
C LYS A 240 11.36 20.81 9.63
N ILE A 241 12.70 20.84 9.59
CA ILE A 241 13.45 21.03 8.35
C ILE A 241 13.18 19.88 7.37
N GLY A 242 13.31 18.63 7.85
CA GLY A 242 13.06 17.44 7.05
C GLY A 242 11.63 17.34 6.55
N ASP A 243 10.65 17.73 7.35
CA ASP A 243 9.24 17.79 6.96
C ASP A 243 9.02 18.77 5.79
N ARG A 244 9.59 19.96 5.86
CA ARG A 244 9.50 20.96 4.79
C ARG A 244 10.24 20.52 3.52
N ALA A 245 11.42 19.93 3.66
CA ALA A 245 12.17 19.37 2.52
C ALA A 245 11.35 18.28 1.80
N ALA A 246 10.74 17.35 2.55
CA ALA A 246 9.88 16.31 1.99
C ALA A 246 8.64 16.91 1.29
N GLY A 247 8.02 17.93 1.88
CA GLY A 247 6.87 18.62 1.32
C GLY A 247 7.14 19.34 -0.02
N ALA A 248 8.38 19.78 -0.24
CA ALA A 248 8.78 20.45 -1.47
C ALA A 248 9.06 19.48 -2.63
N ILE A 249 9.27 18.19 -2.36
CA ILE A 249 9.67 17.19 -3.36
C ILE A 249 8.46 16.37 -3.81
N LYS A 250 8.20 16.38 -5.12
CA LYS A 250 7.18 15.51 -5.74
C LYS A 250 7.78 14.15 -6.10
N SER A 251 7.26 13.11 -5.48
CA SER A 251 7.75 11.74 -5.65
C SER A 251 7.62 11.25 -7.10
N GLY A 252 8.71 10.74 -7.67
CA GLY A 252 8.75 10.21 -9.03
C GLY A 252 8.38 11.21 -10.13
N GLY A 253 8.50 12.53 -9.88
CA GLY A 253 8.10 13.56 -10.85
C GLY A 253 6.58 13.64 -11.09
N THR A 254 5.79 13.04 -10.21
CA THR A 254 4.32 13.03 -10.24
C THR A 254 3.74 14.05 -9.23
N THR A 255 2.42 14.11 -9.12
CA THR A 255 1.73 14.91 -8.09
C THR A 255 1.76 14.28 -6.70
N ARG A 256 2.33 13.08 -6.55
CA ARG A 256 2.39 12.35 -5.28
C ARG A 256 3.39 13.00 -4.33
N ARG A 257 2.98 13.18 -3.06
CA ARG A 257 3.89 13.64 -1.99
C ARG A 257 4.96 12.60 -1.69
N ALA A 258 6.12 13.05 -1.25
CA ALA A 258 7.18 12.20 -0.73
C ALA A 258 6.68 11.40 0.49
N ALA A 259 7.06 10.14 0.59
CA ALA A 259 6.67 9.26 1.69
C ALA A 259 7.83 9.13 2.69
N LYS A 260 7.58 9.55 3.94
CA LYS A 260 8.57 9.60 5.01
C LYS A 260 8.01 9.00 6.30
N MET A 261 8.85 8.24 7.02
CA MET A 261 8.60 7.76 8.39
C MET A 261 9.65 8.34 9.33
N VAL A 262 9.17 8.87 10.44
CA VAL A 262 10.01 9.28 11.58
C VAL A 262 9.73 8.33 12.74
N CYS A 263 10.72 7.56 13.13
CA CYS A 263 10.67 6.71 14.32
C CYS A 263 11.42 7.37 15.47
N LEU A 264 10.88 7.25 16.69
CA LEU A 264 11.54 7.73 17.90
C LEU A 264 11.36 6.75 19.04
N ASP A 265 12.44 6.44 19.74
CA ASP A 265 12.41 5.59 20.91
C ASP A 265 11.67 6.28 22.05
N LEU A 266 10.88 5.52 22.80
CA LEU A 266 9.98 6.06 23.80
C LEU A 266 10.70 6.76 24.97
N ASP A 267 11.98 6.46 25.19
CA ASP A 267 12.80 7.06 26.23
C ASP A 267 13.55 8.33 25.81
N HIS A 268 13.29 8.86 24.59
CA HIS A 268 13.90 10.09 24.12
C HIS A 268 13.43 11.32 24.91
N PRO A 269 14.31 12.29 25.23
CA PRO A 269 13.93 13.46 26.03
C PRO A 269 12.77 14.29 25.47
N GLU A 270 12.61 14.34 24.15
CA GLU A 270 11.54 15.09 23.47
C GLU A 270 10.35 14.23 23.04
N ILE A 271 10.22 13.04 23.62
CA ILE A 271 9.17 12.09 23.17
C ILE A 271 7.75 12.65 23.34
N MET A 272 7.48 13.41 24.39
CA MET A 272 6.16 14.00 24.64
C MET A 272 5.80 15.06 23.62
N ASP A 273 6.76 15.88 23.20
CA ASP A 273 6.56 16.83 22.10
C ASP A 273 6.36 16.14 20.75
N PHE A 274 7.07 15.04 20.52
CA PHE A 274 6.91 14.23 19.33
C PHE A 274 5.54 13.56 19.26
N ILE A 275 5.07 12.94 20.34
CA ILE A 275 3.74 12.32 20.43
C ILE A 275 2.65 13.33 20.10
N ASN A 276 2.75 14.52 20.64
CA ASN A 276 1.73 15.58 20.51
C ASN A 276 1.96 16.53 19.32
N TRP A 277 2.96 16.30 18.49
CA TRP A 277 3.33 17.22 17.41
C TRP A 277 2.17 17.51 16.48
N LYS A 278 1.58 16.47 15.89
CA LYS A 278 0.46 16.64 14.94
C LYS A 278 -0.80 17.18 15.61
N VAL A 279 -1.07 16.81 16.86
CA VAL A 279 -2.20 17.35 17.64
C VAL A 279 -2.07 18.88 17.76
N LYS A 280 -0.89 19.37 18.15
CA LYS A 280 -0.63 20.81 18.27
C LYS A 280 -0.72 21.54 16.91
N GLU A 281 -0.30 20.89 15.83
CA GLU A 281 -0.39 21.47 14.49
C GLU A 281 -1.83 21.50 13.96
N GLU A 282 -2.63 20.47 14.23
CA GLU A 282 -4.08 20.47 13.91
C GLU A 282 -4.85 21.54 14.68
N ASP A 283 -4.52 21.78 15.94
CA ASP A 283 -5.10 22.88 16.72
C ASP A 283 -4.80 24.25 16.07
N LYS A 284 -3.61 24.43 15.50
CA LYS A 284 -3.24 25.66 14.74
C LYS A 284 -4.04 25.74 13.43
N VAL A 285 -4.21 24.63 12.71
CA VAL A 285 -5.04 24.60 11.49
C VAL A 285 -6.48 24.99 11.79
N ALA A 286 -7.07 24.45 12.86
CA ALA A 286 -8.41 24.81 13.30
C ALA A 286 -8.52 26.34 13.59
N ALA A 287 -7.54 26.92 14.25
CA ALA A 287 -7.50 28.36 14.51
C ALA A 287 -7.36 29.20 13.22
N LEU A 288 -6.53 28.75 12.26
CA LEU A 288 -6.38 29.42 10.96
C LEU A 288 -7.68 29.36 10.13
N ILE A 289 -8.35 28.22 10.10
CA ILE A 289 -9.64 28.07 9.42
C ILE A 289 -10.69 28.98 10.07
N ALA A 290 -10.74 29.05 11.39
CA ALA A 290 -11.63 29.98 12.10
C ALA A 290 -11.33 31.45 11.80
N ALA A 291 -10.09 31.76 11.44
CA ALA A 291 -9.68 33.11 11.00
C ALA A 291 -9.95 33.38 9.50
N GLY A 292 -10.51 32.42 8.76
CA GLY A 292 -10.91 32.57 7.36
C GLY A 292 -9.95 32.02 6.32
N TYR A 293 -8.92 31.25 6.71
CA TYR A 293 -8.05 30.56 5.77
C TYR A 293 -8.75 29.35 5.14
N ASP A 294 -8.33 28.97 3.93
CA ASP A 294 -8.89 27.83 3.19
C ASP A 294 -8.78 26.52 4.00
N ASN A 295 -9.90 25.80 4.12
CA ASN A 295 -10.01 24.55 4.86
C ASN A 295 -9.64 23.31 4.04
N SER A 296 -9.28 23.45 2.76
CA SER A 296 -8.85 22.31 1.97
C SER A 296 -7.52 21.76 2.48
N TYR A 297 -7.34 20.44 2.37
CA TYR A 297 -6.10 19.77 2.79
C TYR A 297 -4.86 20.27 2.03
N GLU A 298 -5.03 20.78 0.82
CA GLU A 298 -3.98 21.42 0.03
C GLU A 298 -3.95 22.94 0.19
N GLY A 299 -4.82 23.50 1.04
CA GLY A 299 -4.97 24.93 1.29
C GLY A 299 -3.87 25.51 2.17
N GLU A 300 -3.91 26.85 2.31
CA GLU A 300 -2.89 27.63 3.00
C GLU A 300 -2.79 27.29 4.50
N ALA A 301 -3.91 26.96 5.16
CA ALA A 301 -3.91 26.55 6.56
C ALA A 301 -3.01 25.35 6.81
N TYR A 302 -3.17 24.27 6.04
CA TYR A 302 -2.33 23.08 6.14
C TYR A 302 -0.91 23.30 5.61
N ALA A 303 -0.72 24.12 4.59
CA ALA A 303 0.61 24.47 4.08
C ALA A 303 1.47 25.26 5.08
N THR A 304 0.86 25.96 6.02
CA THR A 304 1.54 26.80 7.02
C THR A 304 2.12 25.99 8.17
N VAL A 305 1.46 24.90 8.60
CA VAL A 305 1.88 24.08 9.75
C VAL A 305 2.92 23.03 9.36
N SER A 306 3.64 22.48 10.35
CA SER A 306 4.65 21.44 10.15
C SER A 306 4.09 20.03 10.39
N GLY A 307 4.89 18.99 10.12
CA GLY A 307 4.53 17.60 10.44
C GLY A 307 3.53 16.96 9.48
N GLN A 308 3.21 17.60 8.35
CA GLN A 308 2.21 17.10 7.39
C GLN A 308 2.79 16.12 6.35
N ASN A 309 4.10 15.96 6.28
CA ASN A 309 4.79 15.22 5.23
C ASN A 309 5.49 13.96 5.76
N SER A 310 5.23 13.57 7.00
CA SER A 310 5.77 12.35 7.61
C SER A 310 4.71 11.58 8.35
N ASN A 311 4.86 10.24 8.33
CA ASN A 311 4.23 9.36 9.30
C ASN A 311 5.15 9.28 10.52
N ASN A 312 4.60 9.35 11.71
CA ASN A 312 5.36 9.30 12.95
C ASN A 312 5.05 8.01 13.72
N SER A 313 6.07 7.35 14.23
CA SER A 313 5.91 6.15 15.07
C SER A 313 6.82 6.20 16.28
N VAL A 314 6.31 5.68 17.40
CA VAL A 314 7.09 5.49 18.62
C VAL A 314 7.54 4.04 18.75
N ARG A 315 8.80 3.83 19.12
CA ARG A 315 9.38 2.51 19.38
C ARG A 315 9.20 2.17 20.85
N ILE A 316 8.44 1.13 21.18
CA ILE A 316 8.05 0.77 22.54
C ILE A 316 8.66 -0.56 22.92
N PRO A 317 9.57 -0.62 23.93
CA PRO A 317 10.10 -1.87 24.44
C PRO A 317 9.14 -2.52 25.44
N ASN A 318 9.26 -3.84 25.63
CA ASN A 318 8.44 -4.58 26.60
C ASN A 318 8.57 -4.04 28.03
N SER A 319 9.74 -3.48 28.39
CA SER A 319 9.96 -2.85 29.70
C SER A 319 8.99 -1.69 30.00
N PHE A 320 8.54 -0.97 28.96
CA PHE A 320 7.52 0.06 29.14
C PHE A 320 6.17 -0.54 29.55
N PHE A 321 5.74 -1.62 28.91
CA PHE A 321 4.48 -2.28 29.23
C PHE A 321 4.50 -2.91 30.63
N LYS A 322 5.67 -3.37 31.07
CA LYS A 322 5.87 -3.81 32.46
C LYS A 322 5.67 -2.63 33.42
N ALA A 323 6.34 -1.50 33.20
CA ALA A 323 6.15 -0.30 34.01
C ALA A 323 4.69 0.18 34.00
N LEU A 324 4.01 0.12 32.84
CA LEU A 324 2.60 0.47 32.71
C LEU A 324 1.69 -0.43 33.55
N SER A 325 1.92 -1.75 33.51
CA SER A 325 1.12 -2.72 34.28
C SER A 325 1.32 -2.61 35.78
N GLU A 326 2.49 -2.17 36.23
CA GLU A 326 2.86 -1.97 37.65
C GLU A 326 2.53 -0.55 38.14
N ASN A 327 1.87 0.31 37.33
CA ASN A 327 1.65 1.73 37.58
C ASN A 327 2.93 2.49 37.95
N GLY A 328 4.02 2.09 37.35
CA GLY A 328 5.35 2.69 37.51
C GLY A 328 5.59 3.93 36.67
N ASN A 329 6.80 4.46 36.82
CA ASN A 329 7.27 5.59 36.02
C ASN A 329 8.10 5.13 34.83
N TRP A 330 8.11 5.96 33.79
CA TRP A 330 8.97 5.83 32.61
C TRP A 330 10.00 6.94 32.61
N GLU A 331 11.27 6.60 32.39
CA GLU A 331 12.38 7.52 32.43
C GLU A 331 12.77 7.97 31.00
N LEU A 332 12.87 9.28 30.81
CA LEU A 332 13.41 9.89 29.60
C LEU A 332 14.91 10.17 29.81
N LYS A 333 15.74 9.73 28.86
CA LYS A 333 17.20 9.72 28.99
C LYS A 333 17.89 10.60 27.98
N ALA A 334 18.86 11.39 28.44
CA ALA A 334 19.74 12.15 27.57
C ALA A 334 20.50 11.23 26.59
N ARG A 335 20.69 11.70 25.39
CA ARG A 335 21.42 10.93 24.35
C ARG A 335 22.93 11.07 24.46
N THR A 336 23.40 12.13 25.07
CA THR A 336 24.83 12.42 25.22
C THR A 336 25.50 11.60 26.32
N ASP A 337 24.83 11.37 27.46
CA ASP A 337 25.41 10.74 28.62
C ASP A 337 24.51 9.68 29.33
N GLY A 338 23.31 9.48 28.81
CA GLY A 338 22.37 8.49 29.35
C GLY A 338 21.70 8.85 30.69
N ARG A 339 21.94 10.06 31.21
CA ARG A 339 21.31 10.49 32.47
C ARG A 339 19.79 10.60 32.32
N VAL A 340 19.08 10.33 33.40
CA VAL A 340 17.64 10.57 33.46
C VAL A 340 17.38 12.07 33.47
N MET A 341 16.66 12.56 32.46
CA MET A 341 16.27 13.97 32.35
C MET A 341 14.89 14.21 32.92
N GLN A 342 14.01 13.25 32.81
CA GLN A 342 12.64 13.32 33.32
C GLN A 342 12.14 11.93 33.67
N SER A 343 11.26 11.83 34.69
CA SER A 343 10.53 10.62 35.03
C SER A 343 9.03 10.95 35.01
N ILE A 344 8.28 10.20 34.21
CA ILE A 344 6.86 10.45 33.95
C ILE A 344 6.09 9.16 34.28
N PRO A 345 4.87 9.23 34.87
CA PRO A 345 4.02 8.04 34.99
C PRO A 345 3.81 7.34 33.66
N ALA A 346 4.09 6.06 33.57
CA ALA A 346 3.93 5.30 32.32
C ALA A 346 2.50 5.41 31.75
N ARG A 347 1.49 5.47 32.63
CA ARG A 347 0.08 5.67 32.27
C ARG A 347 -0.12 7.00 31.51
N GLU A 348 0.50 8.07 31.95
CA GLU A 348 0.40 9.37 31.31
C GLU A 348 0.98 9.33 29.87
N VAL A 349 2.12 8.69 29.68
CA VAL A 349 2.72 8.50 28.36
C VAL A 349 1.79 7.72 27.44
N TRP A 350 1.24 6.61 27.93
CA TRP A 350 0.32 5.76 27.17
C TRP A 350 -0.97 6.47 26.78
N ASP A 351 -1.58 7.19 27.71
CA ASP A 351 -2.82 7.94 27.49
C ASP A 351 -2.61 9.06 26.45
N GLN A 352 -1.45 9.70 26.44
CA GLN A 352 -1.13 10.72 25.41
C GLN A 352 -0.88 10.11 24.04
N ILE A 353 -0.24 8.93 23.94
CA ILE A 353 -0.15 8.18 22.68
C ILE A 353 -1.54 7.85 22.15
N ALA A 354 -2.40 7.28 22.99
CA ALA A 354 -3.75 6.90 22.62
C ALA A 354 -4.59 8.10 22.16
N ASN A 355 -4.54 9.21 22.91
CA ASN A 355 -5.24 10.44 22.54
C ASN A 355 -4.76 11.05 21.22
N ALA A 356 -3.44 11.11 21.01
CA ALA A 356 -2.88 11.63 19.77
C ALA A 356 -3.25 10.76 18.57
N ALA A 357 -3.15 9.43 18.71
CA ALA A 357 -3.54 8.47 17.68
C ALA A 357 -5.03 8.57 17.33
N TRP A 358 -5.88 8.75 18.33
CA TRP A 358 -7.32 8.96 18.11
C TRP A 358 -7.61 10.26 17.36
N ARG A 359 -6.94 11.37 17.73
CA ARG A 359 -7.17 12.70 17.13
C ARG A 359 -6.60 12.84 15.73
N CYS A 360 -5.39 12.28 15.46
CA CYS A 360 -4.60 12.59 14.27
C CYS A 360 -4.10 11.35 13.52
N ALA A 361 -4.46 10.13 13.93
CA ALA A 361 -3.95 8.86 13.43
C ALA A 361 -2.42 8.66 13.61
N ASP A 362 -1.75 9.54 14.33
CA ASP A 362 -0.34 9.49 14.70
C ASP A 362 -0.15 9.81 16.19
N PRO A 363 0.88 9.23 16.82
CA PRO A 363 1.87 8.32 16.27
C PRO A 363 1.36 6.89 16.13
N GLY A 364 1.97 6.13 15.18
CA GLY A 364 1.90 4.68 15.17
C GLY A 364 2.74 4.08 16.31
N THR A 365 2.50 2.82 16.63
CA THR A 365 3.28 2.08 17.65
C THR A 365 4.05 0.95 17.01
N GLN A 366 5.34 0.84 17.32
CA GLN A 366 6.21 -0.25 16.90
C GLN A 366 6.77 -0.95 18.14
N TYR A 367 6.59 -2.25 18.24
CA TYR A 367 6.93 -3.05 19.41
C TYR A 367 8.37 -3.53 19.30
N ASP A 368 9.30 -2.73 19.81
CA ASP A 368 10.74 -2.85 19.60
C ASP A 368 11.30 -4.22 20.00
N THR A 369 10.92 -4.74 21.17
CA THR A 369 11.42 -6.04 21.67
C THR A 369 10.96 -7.17 20.76
N THR A 370 9.66 -7.27 20.48
CA THR A 370 9.09 -8.31 19.61
C THR A 370 9.67 -8.27 18.21
N ILE A 371 9.80 -7.08 17.61
CA ILE A 371 10.40 -6.92 16.28
C ILE A 371 11.81 -7.50 16.24
N ASN A 372 12.62 -7.21 17.27
CA ASN A 372 14.00 -7.70 17.34
C ASN A 372 14.12 -9.17 17.72
N GLU A 373 13.14 -9.77 18.39
CA GLU A 373 13.08 -11.21 18.64
C GLU A 373 12.87 -12.02 17.35
N TRP A 374 12.18 -11.44 16.35
CA TRP A 374 11.97 -12.02 15.03
C TRP A 374 13.01 -11.56 13.98
N HIS A 375 14.06 -10.89 14.41
CA HIS A 375 15.12 -10.41 13.53
C HIS A 375 15.99 -11.57 13.03
N THR A 376 16.11 -11.71 11.72
CA THR A 376 16.90 -12.78 11.09
C THR A 376 18.40 -12.54 11.13
N CYS A 377 18.85 -11.29 11.29
CA CYS A 377 20.25 -10.90 11.17
C CYS A 377 20.73 -9.98 12.30
N PRO A 378 20.58 -10.36 13.60
CA PRO A 378 20.93 -9.48 14.73
C PRO A 378 22.43 -9.20 14.85
N LYS A 379 23.31 -9.99 14.24
CA LYS A 379 24.75 -9.71 14.21
C LYS A 379 25.09 -8.51 13.35
N GLY A 380 24.24 -8.16 12.41
CA GLY A 380 24.39 -6.94 11.60
C GLY A 380 23.96 -5.66 12.31
N GLY A 381 23.25 -5.76 13.43
CA GLY A 381 22.70 -4.63 14.20
C GLY A 381 21.25 -4.86 14.63
N ARG A 382 20.68 -3.88 15.29
CA ARG A 382 19.24 -3.89 15.68
C ARG A 382 18.35 -3.37 14.56
N ILE A 383 17.12 -3.80 14.57
CA ILE A 383 16.05 -3.14 13.81
C ILE A 383 15.60 -1.92 14.63
N ASN A 384 15.84 -0.73 14.10
CA ASN A 384 15.53 0.54 14.77
C ASN A 384 14.34 1.27 14.15
N ALA A 385 14.03 1.01 12.89
CA ALA A 385 13.04 1.77 12.12
C ALA A 385 12.30 0.89 11.13
N SER A 386 11.33 1.48 10.47
CA SER A 386 10.61 0.92 9.34
C SER A 386 10.59 1.89 8.16
N ASN A 387 10.13 1.41 7.00
CA ASN A 387 9.70 2.25 5.90
C ASN A 387 8.43 3.06 6.27
N PRO A 388 7.94 3.98 5.39
CA PRO A 388 6.81 4.86 5.71
C PRO A 388 5.51 4.16 6.12
N CYS A 389 5.22 3.00 5.56
CA CYS A 389 4.00 2.26 5.83
C CYS A 389 4.16 1.17 6.90
N SER A 390 5.33 1.06 7.51
CA SER A 390 5.68 0.14 8.60
C SER A 390 5.67 -1.36 8.27
N GLU A 391 5.56 -1.74 7.01
CA GLU A 391 5.60 -3.16 6.61
C GLU A 391 7.01 -3.73 6.50
N TYR A 392 8.02 -2.91 6.20
CA TYR A 392 9.41 -3.32 6.10
C TYR A 392 10.20 -2.90 7.32
N MET A 393 10.67 -3.86 8.09
CA MET A 393 11.46 -3.67 9.30
C MET A 393 12.73 -4.50 9.22
N PHE A 394 13.86 -3.83 9.07
CA PHE A 394 15.16 -4.45 8.96
C PHE A 394 16.27 -3.48 9.39
N LEU A 395 17.51 -3.79 9.07
CA LEU A 395 18.68 -2.97 9.42
C LEU A 395 18.63 -1.58 8.80
N ASP A 396 19.20 -0.60 9.48
CA ASP A 396 19.45 0.71 8.91
C ASP A 396 20.33 0.61 7.65
N ASN A 397 20.13 1.52 6.71
CA ASN A 397 20.83 1.58 5.42
C ASN A 397 20.60 0.33 4.56
N THR A 398 19.38 -0.16 4.55
CA THR A 398 18.90 -1.23 3.66
C THR A 398 17.67 -0.79 2.90
N ALA A 399 17.37 -1.50 1.83
CA ALA A 399 16.21 -1.25 0.99
C ALA A 399 15.46 -2.54 0.65
N CYS A 400 14.16 -2.40 0.41
CA CYS A 400 13.28 -3.49 0.04
C CYS A 400 12.54 -3.15 -1.25
N ASN A 401 12.56 -4.05 -2.22
CA ASN A 401 11.66 -3.96 -3.37
C ASN A 401 10.49 -4.93 -3.18
N LEU A 402 9.32 -4.56 -3.70
CA LEU A 402 8.07 -5.22 -3.39
C LEU A 402 7.33 -5.65 -4.65
N ALA A 403 6.51 -6.70 -4.47
CA ALA A 403 5.44 -7.07 -5.38
C ALA A 403 4.25 -7.57 -4.56
N SER A 404 3.06 -7.53 -5.14
CA SER A 404 1.85 -7.99 -4.43
C SER A 404 1.01 -8.89 -5.33
N ILE A 405 0.60 -10.02 -4.77
CA ILE A 405 -0.22 -11.03 -5.42
C ILE A 405 -1.69 -10.70 -5.15
N ASN A 406 -2.50 -10.67 -6.19
CA ASN A 406 -3.94 -10.48 -6.09
C ASN A 406 -4.63 -11.80 -5.77
N LEU A 407 -5.01 -12.00 -4.51
CA LEU A 407 -5.57 -13.27 -4.04
C LEU A 407 -6.86 -13.68 -4.76
N ARG A 408 -7.66 -12.73 -5.24
CA ARG A 408 -8.89 -13.03 -6.00
C ARG A 408 -8.63 -13.81 -7.29
N LYS A 409 -7.45 -13.69 -7.90
CA LYS A 409 -7.08 -14.40 -9.12
C LYS A 409 -6.77 -15.89 -8.90
N PHE A 410 -6.65 -16.29 -7.65
CA PHE A 410 -6.39 -17.68 -7.23
C PHE A 410 -7.61 -18.32 -6.54
N PHE A 411 -8.70 -17.57 -6.41
CA PHE A 411 -9.94 -18.07 -5.86
C PHE A 411 -10.84 -18.59 -6.99
N ASN A 412 -11.27 -19.85 -6.88
CA ASN A 412 -12.17 -20.50 -7.81
C ASN A 412 -13.61 -20.44 -7.28
N GLU A 413 -14.43 -19.63 -7.94
CA GLU A 413 -15.83 -19.41 -7.54
C GLU A 413 -16.73 -20.63 -7.79
N SER A 414 -16.34 -21.54 -8.69
CA SER A 414 -17.17 -22.71 -9.06
C SER A 414 -17.25 -23.76 -7.95
N ASP A 415 -16.19 -23.90 -7.15
CA ASP A 415 -16.10 -24.88 -6.08
C ASP A 415 -15.67 -24.28 -4.73
N ASN A 416 -15.56 -22.95 -4.66
CA ASN A 416 -15.19 -22.19 -3.48
C ASN A 416 -13.80 -22.59 -2.93
N SER A 417 -12.87 -22.94 -3.82
CA SER A 417 -11.50 -23.36 -3.49
C SER A 417 -10.46 -22.30 -3.82
N PHE A 418 -9.30 -22.41 -3.18
CA PHE A 418 -8.12 -21.60 -3.47
C PHE A 418 -7.10 -22.42 -4.27
N ASP A 419 -6.61 -21.89 -5.41
CA ASP A 419 -5.59 -22.53 -6.25
C ASP A 419 -4.21 -22.41 -5.57
N VAL A 420 -3.93 -23.33 -4.66
CA VAL A 420 -2.67 -23.39 -3.91
C VAL A 420 -1.47 -23.52 -4.86
N GLU A 421 -1.54 -24.42 -5.83
CA GLU A 421 -0.42 -24.65 -6.75
C GLU A 421 -0.11 -23.43 -7.62
N GLY A 422 -1.14 -22.74 -8.13
CA GLY A 422 -0.98 -21.49 -8.88
C GLY A 422 -0.41 -20.37 -8.02
N PHE A 423 -0.82 -20.29 -6.77
CA PHE A 423 -0.32 -19.32 -5.80
C PHE A 423 1.15 -19.59 -5.43
N GLU A 424 1.52 -20.83 -5.16
CA GLU A 424 2.92 -21.26 -4.92
C GLU A 424 3.80 -20.97 -6.14
N TYR A 425 3.32 -21.28 -7.35
CA TYR A 425 4.03 -20.99 -8.58
C TYR A 425 4.28 -19.48 -8.76
N THR A 426 3.25 -18.67 -8.56
CA THR A 426 3.33 -17.20 -8.66
C THR A 426 4.27 -16.63 -7.60
N THR A 427 4.24 -17.16 -6.38
CA THR A 427 5.17 -16.79 -5.30
C THR A 427 6.61 -17.06 -5.70
N ARG A 428 6.91 -18.23 -6.23
CA ARG A 428 8.26 -18.58 -6.71
C ARG A 428 8.71 -17.69 -7.85
N LEU A 429 7.83 -17.43 -8.80
CA LEU A 429 8.08 -16.57 -9.95
C LEU A 429 8.47 -15.14 -9.51
N TRP A 430 7.68 -14.53 -8.65
CA TRP A 430 7.88 -13.15 -8.21
C TRP A 430 8.97 -13.00 -7.14
N GLN A 431 9.21 -13.99 -6.31
CA GLN A 431 10.39 -14.00 -5.44
C GLN A 431 11.68 -13.97 -6.27
N THR A 432 11.71 -14.65 -7.39
CA THR A 432 12.84 -14.60 -8.34
C THR A 432 12.97 -13.20 -8.96
N VAL A 433 11.87 -12.56 -9.35
CA VAL A 433 11.87 -11.17 -9.85
C VAL A 433 12.50 -10.22 -8.83
N LEU A 434 12.07 -10.31 -7.58
CA LEU A 434 12.55 -9.41 -6.52
C LEU A 434 14.04 -9.61 -6.23
N GLU A 435 14.50 -10.84 -6.24
CA GLU A 435 15.94 -11.15 -6.08
C GLU A 435 16.78 -10.63 -7.26
N VAL A 436 16.35 -10.84 -8.49
CA VAL A 436 17.01 -10.31 -9.70
C VAL A 436 17.05 -8.79 -9.68
N SER A 437 15.99 -8.14 -9.19
CA SER A 437 15.90 -6.69 -9.09
C SER A 437 17.00 -6.08 -8.19
N ILE A 438 17.50 -6.82 -7.22
CA ILE A 438 18.61 -6.36 -6.37
C ILE A 438 19.93 -6.24 -7.17
N LEU A 439 20.16 -7.15 -8.10
CA LEU A 439 21.37 -7.12 -8.96
C LEU A 439 21.41 -5.89 -9.85
N MET A 440 20.28 -5.49 -10.39
CA MET A 440 20.21 -4.38 -11.34
C MET A 440 20.09 -3.01 -10.68
N ALA A 441 19.91 -2.96 -9.35
CA ALA A 441 19.58 -1.74 -8.62
C ALA A 441 20.79 -0.82 -8.41
N GLN A 442 20.47 0.48 -8.34
CA GLN A 442 21.32 1.50 -7.74
C GLN A 442 20.67 2.09 -6.49
N PHE A 443 21.46 2.69 -5.62
CA PHE A 443 21.06 3.11 -4.28
C PHE A 443 21.56 4.52 -3.96
N PRO A 444 20.90 5.25 -3.03
CA PRO A 444 21.16 6.67 -2.76
C PRO A 444 22.50 6.96 -2.05
N SER A 445 23.14 5.96 -1.45
CA SER A 445 24.42 6.08 -0.75
C SER A 445 25.24 4.80 -0.84
N LYS A 446 26.51 4.89 -0.45
CA LYS A 446 27.46 3.77 -0.42
C LYS A 446 27.00 2.66 0.52
N GLU A 447 26.58 3.04 1.72
CA GLU A 447 26.14 2.11 2.77
C GLU A 447 24.89 1.35 2.33
N VAL A 448 23.90 2.07 1.78
CA VAL A 448 22.66 1.44 1.31
C VAL A 448 22.96 0.48 0.16
N ALA A 449 23.83 0.83 -0.76
CA ALA A 449 24.24 -0.06 -1.85
C ALA A 449 24.92 -1.33 -1.32
N GLN A 450 25.86 -1.19 -0.39
CA GLN A 450 26.60 -2.32 0.17
C GLN A 450 25.69 -3.24 0.98
N LEU A 451 24.93 -2.69 1.94
CA LEU A 451 24.10 -3.50 2.83
C LEU A 451 22.91 -4.13 2.12
N SER A 452 22.32 -3.44 1.14
CA SER A 452 21.24 -4.03 0.32
C SER A 452 21.75 -5.21 -0.52
N TYR A 453 22.96 -5.12 -1.02
CA TYR A 453 23.60 -6.23 -1.71
C TYR A 453 23.94 -7.39 -0.76
N ASP A 454 24.51 -7.08 0.41
CA ASP A 454 24.99 -8.07 1.37
C ASP A 454 23.85 -8.88 2.01
N TYR A 455 22.70 -8.25 2.29
CA TYR A 455 21.55 -8.87 2.96
C TYR A 455 20.40 -9.27 2.02
N ARG A 456 20.27 -8.62 0.88
CA ARG A 456 19.35 -9.00 -0.20
C ARG A 456 17.90 -9.15 0.27
N THR A 457 17.36 -8.14 0.94
CA THR A 457 15.98 -8.15 1.44
C THR A 457 14.97 -7.86 0.33
N THR A 458 13.89 -8.64 0.31
CA THR A 458 12.77 -8.52 -0.62
C THR A 458 11.45 -8.44 0.14
N GLY A 459 10.38 -8.01 -0.52
CA GLY A 459 9.09 -7.78 0.09
C GLY A 459 7.93 -8.24 -0.79
N LEU A 460 7.79 -9.57 -0.98
CA LEU A 460 6.61 -10.12 -1.62
C LEU A 460 5.43 -10.10 -0.65
N GLY A 461 4.28 -9.64 -1.09
CA GLY A 461 3.05 -9.58 -0.32
C GLY A 461 1.82 -9.97 -1.13
N PHE A 462 0.65 -9.71 -0.58
CA PHE A 462 -0.62 -9.93 -1.26
C PHE A 462 -1.59 -8.76 -1.04
N ALA A 463 -2.63 -8.74 -1.83
CA ALA A 463 -3.77 -7.84 -1.71
C ALA A 463 -5.07 -8.61 -1.95
N ASN A 464 -6.20 -7.98 -1.65
CA ASN A 464 -7.53 -8.51 -1.94
C ASN A 464 -7.97 -9.67 -1.02
N LEU A 465 -7.39 -9.77 0.18
CA LEU A 465 -7.82 -10.76 1.17
C LEU A 465 -9.28 -10.55 1.58
N GLY A 466 -9.64 -9.31 1.95
CA GLY A 466 -11.01 -8.99 2.36
C GLY A 466 -12.05 -9.29 1.27
N SER A 467 -11.73 -8.94 0.02
CA SER A 467 -12.57 -9.26 -1.14
C SER A 467 -12.73 -10.79 -1.33
N MET A 468 -11.64 -11.54 -1.24
CA MET A 468 -11.68 -12.99 -1.38
C MET A 468 -12.54 -13.64 -0.30
N LEU A 469 -12.40 -13.21 0.96
CA LEU A 469 -13.22 -13.72 2.07
C LEU A 469 -14.70 -13.41 1.87
N MET A 470 -15.03 -12.18 1.47
CA MET A 470 -16.42 -11.77 1.19
C MET A 470 -17.05 -12.64 0.11
N VAL A 471 -16.36 -12.85 -1.02
CA VAL A 471 -16.85 -13.70 -2.11
C VAL A 471 -16.97 -15.16 -1.68
N SER A 472 -16.12 -15.61 -0.78
CA SER A 472 -16.19 -16.95 -0.18
C SER A 472 -17.34 -17.13 0.82
N GLY A 473 -18.08 -16.05 1.13
CA GLY A 473 -19.13 -16.08 2.15
C GLY A 473 -18.60 -16.21 3.58
N ILE A 474 -17.41 -15.67 3.85
CA ILE A 474 -16.73 -15.76 5.14
C ILE A 474 -16.58 -14.36 5.71
N ALA A 475 -17.09 -14.14 6.93
CA ALA A 475 -16.91 -12.87 7.62
C ALA A 475 -15.42 -12.63 7.90
N TYR A 476 -14.94 -11.42 7.62
CA TYR A 476 -13.56 -11.03 7.88
C TYR A 476 -13.20 -11.20 9.37
N ASP A 477 -14.08 -10.78 10.27
CA ASP A 477 -13.96 -11.00 11.71
C ASP A 477 -14.53 -12.38 12.10
N SER A 478 -13.83 -13.43 11.75
CA SER A 478 -14.16 -14.80 12.15
C SER A 478 -12.90 -15.63 12.32
N GLU A 479 -12.98 -16.68 13.16
CA GLU A 479 -11.88 -17.63 13.36
C GLU A 479 -11.49 -18.33 12.04
N LYS A 480 -12.46 -18.63 11.19
CA LYS A 480 -12.22 -19.24 9.88
C LYS A 480 -11.43 -18.28 8.97
N ALA A 481 -11.78 -17.00 8.96
CA ALA A 481 -11.04 -15.99 8.19
C ALA A 481 -9.60 -15.85 8.67
N ARG A 482 -9.38 -15.82 9.98
CA ARG A 482 -8.04 -15.79 10.59
C ARG A 482 -7.22 -17.02 10.24
N GLY A 483 -7.84 -18.20 10.28
CA GLY A 483 -7.19 -19.45 9.85
C GLY A 483 -6.77 -19.45 8.38
N ILE A 484 -7.64 -18.99 7.49
CA ILE A 484 -7.36 -18.87 6.05
C ILE A 484 -6.26 -17.84 5.80
N ALA A 485 -6.34 -16.67 6.42
CA ALA A 485 -5.32 -15.62 6.28
C ALA A 485 -3.95 -16.10 6.77
N GLY A 486 -3.90 -16.76 7.92
CA GLY A 486 -2.68 -17.37 8.45
C GLY A 486 -2.09 -18.43 7.53
N ALA A 487 -2.92 -19.32 6.99
CA ALA A 487 -2.49 -20.38 6.09
C ALA A 487 -1.96 -19.82 4.76
N ILE A 488 -2.65 -18.87 4.14
CA ILE A 488 -2.21 -18.22 2.89
C ILE A 488 -0.88 -17.49 3.10
N THR A 489 -0.74 -16.76 4.20
CA THR A 489 0.50 -16.05 4.54
C THR A 489 1.65 -17.03 4.80
N ALA A 490 1.38 -18.13 5.50
CA ALA A 490 2.36 -19.19 5.73
C ALA A 490 2.81 -19.87 4.42
N ILE A 491 1.90 -20.14 3.50
CA ILE A 491 2.23 -20.67 2.17
C ILE A 491 3.14 -19.68 1.42
N MET A 492 2.75 -18.43 1.32
CA MET A 492 3.53 -17.41 0.60
C MET A 492 4.93 -17.25 1.20
N THR A 493 5.04 -17.06 2.49
CA THR A 493 6.33 -16.83 3.16
C THR A 493 7.20 -18.08 3.16
N GLY A 494 6.61 -19.26 3.40
CA GLY A 494 7.31 -20.54 3.34
C GLY A 494 7.84 -20.84 1.95
N VAL A 495 7.04 -20.65 0.90
CA VAL A 495 7.48 -20.85 -0.50
C VAL A 495 8.50 -19.80 -0.91
N ALA A 496 8.38 -18.55 -0.46
CA ALA A 496 9.36 -17.51 -0.75
C ALA A 496 10.74 -17.84 -0.14
N TYR A 497 10.80 -18.29 1.11
CA TYR A 497 12.06 -18.74 1.73
C TYR A 497 12.57 -20.05 1.12
N LYS A 498 11.70 -20.98 0.77
CA LYS A 498 12.07 -22.18 0.01
C LYS A 498 12.75 -21.80 -1.31
N THR A 499 12.17 -20.88 -2.07
CA THR A 499 12.74 -20.36 -3.32
C THR A 499 14.08 -19.67 -3.10
N SER A 500 14.18 -18.89 -2.02
CA SER A 500 15.43 -18.24 -1.61
C SER A 500 16.52 -19.28 -1.29
N ALA A 501 16.19 -20.37 -0.60
CA ALA A 501 17.12 -21.48 -0.34
C ALA A 501 17.48 -22.26 -1.62
N GLU A 502 16.53 -22.45 -2.53
CA GLU A 502 16.78 -23.04 -3.85
C GLU A 502 17.81 -22.21 -4.62
N MET A 503 17.65 -20.89 -4.69
CA MET A 503 18.62 -20.00 -5.32
C MET A 503 19.98 -20.05 -4.61
N ALA A 504 20.00 -20.11 -3.28
CA ALA A 504 21.23 -20.25 -2.52
C ALA A 504 22.00 -21.51 -2.87
N SER A 505 21.32 -22.59 -3.26
CA SER A 505 21.96 -23.88 -3.60
C SER A 505 22.92 -23.82 -4.80
N PHE A 506 22.78 -22.81 -5.67
CA PHE A 506 23.64 -22.65 -6.85
C PHE A 506 24.26 -21.24 -6.99
N LEU A 507 23.70 -20.21 -6.36
CA LEU A 507 24.24 -18.86 -6.34
C LEU A 507 25.01 -18.55 -5.03
N GLY A 508 24.80 -19.35 -3.99
CA GLY A 508 25.28 -19.10 -2.63
C GLY A 508 24.29 -18.29 -1.79
N ALA A 509 24.39 -18.44 -0.48
CA ALA A 509 23.63 -17.64 0.47
C ALA A 509 24.03 -16.16 0.40
N PHE A 510 23.22 -15.27 0.98
CA PHE A 510 23.59 -13.86 1.06
C PHE A 510 24.89 -13.67 1.87
N ASP A 511 25.66 -12.63 1.54
CA ASP A 511 27.06 -12.50 1.99
C ASP A 511 27.22 -12.47 3.52
N ARG A 512 26.22 -12.01 4.27
CA ARG A 512 26.22 -11.95 5.73
C ARG A 512 25.48 -13.13 6.40
N TYR A 513 25.20 -14.19 5.66
CA TYR A 513 24.43 -15.33 6.16
C TYR A 513 25.18 -16.10 7.26
N GLU A 514 26.45 -16.43 7.06
CA GLU A 514 27.19 -17.32 7.99
C GLU A 514 27.26 -16.76 9.42
N GLU A 515 27.45 -15.46 9.58
CA GLU A 515 27.48 -14.83 10.90
C GLU A 515 26.08 -14.78 11.57
N ASN A 516 25.00 -14.84 10.78
CA ASN A 516 23.63 -14.77 11.25
C ASN A 516 22.87 -16.11 11.19
N LYS A 517 23.53 -17.17 10.74
CA LYS A 517 22.94 -18.48 10.43
C LYS A 517 22.05 -19.04 11.55
N GLU A 518 22.58 -19.10 12.77
CA GLU A 518 21.85 -19.67 13.90
C GLU A 518 20.60 -18.84 14.26
N ASP A 519 20.73 -17.52 14.26
CA ASP A 519 19.62 -16.61 14.53
C ASP A 519 18.54 -16.70 13.42
N MET A 520 18.97 -16.74 12.15
CA MET A 520 18.03 -16.86 11.04
C MET A 520 17.30 -18.21 11.04
N LEU A 521 18.00 -19.31 11.27
CA LEU A 521 17.38 -20.63 11.36
C LEU A 521 16.42 -20.74 12.56
N ARG A 522 16.76 -20.12 13.69
CA ARG A 522 15.85 -20.00 14.83
C ARG A 522 14.55 -19.32 14.45
N VAL A 523 14.61 -18.18 13.76
CA VAL A 523 13.44 -17.45 13.28
C VAL A 523 12.63 -18.28 12.28
N MET A 524 13.28 -18.98 11.35
CA MET A 524 12.58 -19.85 10.39
C MET A 524 11.85 -21.01 11.10
N ARG A 525 12.48 -21.62 12.09
CA ARG A 525 11.85 -22.66 12.91
C ARG A 525 10.68 -22.12 13.75
N ASN A 526 10.76 -20.89 14.23
CA ASN A 526 9.66 -20.21 14.91
C ASN A 526 8.47 -19.97 13.96
N HIS A 527 8.70 -19.57 12.73
CA HIS A 527 7.63 -19.49 11.72
C HIS A 527 6.99 -20.86 11.45
N ARG A 528 7.80 -21.92 11.33
CA ARG A 528 7.28 -23.28 11.21
C ARG A 528 6.45 -23.69 12.41
N ALA A 529 6.90 -23.37 13.62
CA ALA A 529 6.13 -23.61 14.85
C ALA A 529 4.76 -22.95 14.82
N ALA A 530 4.67 -21.71 14.32
CA ALA A 530 3.40 -21.01 14.13
C ALA A 530 2.47 -21.70 13.13
N ALA A 531 3.01 -22.23 12.02
CA ALA A 531 2.23 -22.98 11.04
C ALA A 531 1.63 -24.27 11.65
N TYR A 532 2.33 -24.91 12.57
CA TYR A 532 1.89 -26.12 13.27
C TYR A 532 1.10 -25.85 14.56
N ASP A 533 0.92 -24.57 14.96
CA ASP A 533 0.35 -24.20 16.28
C ASP A 533 1.09 -24.87 17.45
N ALA A 534 2.41 -25.01 17.32
CA ALA A 534 3.27 -25.69 18.27
C ALA A 534 3.84 -24.70 19.31
N GLU A 535 3.02 -24.33 20.29
CA GLU A 535 3.32 -23.27 21.27
C GLU A 535 4.61 -23.51 22.06
N ASP A 536 4.96 -24.77 22.34
CA ASP A 536 6.17 -25.12 23.11
C ASP A 536 7.44 -25.14 22.27
N ALA A 537 7.34 -24.98 20.95
CA ALA A 537 8.48 -25.04 20.04
C ALA A 537 9.15 -23.69 19.79
N TYR A 538 8.57 -22.57 20.25
CA TYR A 538 9.17 -21.25 20.07
C TYR A 538 10.43 -21.07 20.92
N VAL A 539 11.46 -20.49 20.30
CA VAL A 539 12.74 -20.23 20.96
C VAL A 539 13.10 -18.75 20.88
N GLY A 540 13.46 -18.14 22.03
CA GLY A 540 13.91 -16.75 22.11
C GLY A 540 12.81 -15.72 21.86
N ILE A 541 11.57 -16.03 22.23
CA ILE A 541 10.38 -15.19 22.08
C ILE A 541 9.69 -15.05 23.44
N GLU A 542 9.54 -13.82 23.90
CA GLU A 542 8.84 -13.50 25.15
C GLU A 542 7.32 -13.59 24.98
N ILE A 543 6.80 -12.97 23.92
CA ILE A 543 5.37 -13.00 23.61
C ILE A 543 5.14 -13.96 22.45
N LYS A 544 4.58 -15.13 22.76
CA LYS A 544 4.31 -16.16 21.77
C LYS A 544 3.17 -15.74 20.84
N PRO A 545 3.32 -15.91 19.51
CA PRO A 545 2.23 -15.67 18.57
C PRO A 545 1.17 -16.76 18.70
N GLN A 546 -0.05 -16.43 18.29
CA GLN A 546 -1.06 -17.44 18.05
C GLN A 546 -0.77 -18.17 16.73
N GLY A 547 -0.70 -19.49 16.78
CA GLY A 547 -0.51 -20.32 15.60
C GLY A 547 -1.79 -20.48 14.78
N ILE A 548 -1.66 -21.16 13.63
CA ILE A 548 -2.78 -21.46 12.75
C ILE A 548 -3.65 -22.56 13.41
N LYS A 549 -4.90 -22.23 13.72
CA LYS A 549 -5.82 -23.17 14.38
C LYS A 549 -6.42 -24.15 13.37
N ALA A 550 -6.05 -25.42 13.45
CA ALA A 550 -6.49 -26.48 12.55
C ALA A 550 -8.02 -26.62 12.48
N GLN A 551 -8.70 -26.46 13.62
CA GLN A 551 -10.16 -26.58 13.69
C GLN A 551 -10.93 -25.56 12.86
N TYR A 552 -10.32 -24.41 12.51
CA TYR A 552 -10.95 -23.33 11.76
C TYR A 552 -10.41 -23.20 10.33
N THR A 553 -9.32 -23.90 10.01
CA THR A 553 -8.61 -23.76 8.75
C THR A 553 -8.92 -24.91 7.82
N PRO A 554 -9.25 -24.69 6.54
CA PRO A 554 -9.41 -25.77 5.57
C PRO A 554 -8.18 -26.67 5.50
N ASP A 555 -8.36 -27.98 5.57
CA ASP A 555 -7.30 -28.98 5.64
C ASP A 555 -6.26 -28.83 4.52
N TYR A 556 -6.70 -28.58 3.29
CA TYR A 556 -5.79 -28.49 2.15
C TYR A 556 -4.89 -27.23 2.24
N LEU A 557 -5.38 -26.12 2.79
CA LEU A 557 -4.59 -24.92 3.04
C LEU A 557 -3.58 -25.16 4.18
N LEU A 558 -4.01 -25.77 5.26
CA LEU A 558 -3.15 -26.08 6.40
C LEU A 558 -2.01 -27.03 6.01
N LYS A 559 -2.31 -28.06 5.23
CA LYS A 559 -1.30 -28.99 4.70
C LYS A 559 -0.28 -28.30 3.81
N ALA A 560 -0.73 -27.40 2.94
CA ALA A 560 0.15 -26.61 2.10
C ALA A 560 1.02 -25.64 2.93
N ALA A 561 0.46 -25.01 3.96
CA ALA A 561 1.16 -24.09 4.85
C ALA A 561 2.28 -24.80 5.63
N THR A 562 1.97 -25.93 6.25
CA THR A 562 2.95 -26.72 7.03
C THR A 562 4.02 -27.29 6.12
N LYS A 563 3.65 -27.82 4.94
CA LYS A 563 4.62 -28.30 3.95
C LYS A 563 5.57 -27.21 3.47
N ALA A 564 5.05 -26.02 3.17
CA ALA A 564 5.87 -24.89 2.71
C ALA A 564 6.95 -24.56 3.73
N TRP A 565 6.62 -24.55 5.02
CA TRP A 565 7.60 -24.26 6.08
C TRP A 565 8.54 -25.43 6.37
N ASP A 566 8.08 -26.67 6.26
CA ASP A 566 8.98 -27.85 6.34
C ASP A 566 10.04 -27.79 5.24
N ASP A 567 9.63 -27.53 4.01
CA ASP A 567 10.52 -27.40 2.86
C ASP A 567 11.50 -26.20 3.03
N ALA A 568 10.98 -25.05 3.49
CA ALA A 568 11.80 -23.85 3.70
C ALA A 568 12.89 -24.08 4.76
N VAL A 569 12.56 -24.71 5.86
CA VAL A 569 13.54 -25.01 6.95
C VAL A 569 14.52 -26.06 6.47
N GLN A 570 14.05 -27.16 5.86
CA GLN A 570 14.92 -28.24 5.40
C GLN A 570 15.95 -27.76 4.37
N LEU A 571 15.52 -27.00 3.37
CA LEU A 571 16.42 -26.45 2.35
C LEU A 571 17.34 -25.37 2.92
N GLY A 572 16.84 -24.52 3.82
CA GLY A 572 17.62 -23.49 4.49
C GLY A 572 18.73 -24.05 5.38
N GLU A 573 18.47 -25.15 6.11
CA GLU A 573 19.48 -25.87 6.90
C GLU A 573 20.60 -26.43 6.00
N LYS A 574 20.24 -26.83 4.79
CA LYS A 574 21.20 -27.44 3.85
C LYS A 574 21.99 -26.40 3.06
N TYR A 575 21.38 -25.33 2.59
CA TYR A 575 21.96 -24.40 1.62
C TYR A 575 22.08 -22.95 2.12
N GLY A 576 21.46 -22.61 3.26
CA GLY A 576 21.21 -21.22 3.64
C GLY A 576 20.13 -20.57 2.78
N TYR A 577 20.04 -19.25 2.86
CA TYR A 577 19.07 -18.45 2.11
C TYR A 577 19.76 -17.39 1.26
N ARG A 578 19.22 -17.10 0.10
CA ARG A 578 19.69 -16.00 -0.77
C ARG A 578 19.29 -14.63 -0.25
N ASN A 579 18.23 -14.56 0.57
CA ASN A 579 17.60 -13.33 1.04
C ASN A 579 17.45 -13.37 2.57
N ALA A 580 17.84 -12.29 3.25
CA ALA A 580 17.68 -12.18 4.70
C ALA A 580 16.22 -12.00 5.13
N GLN A 581 15.38 -11.40 4.28
CA GLN A 581 13.92 -11.34 4.38
C GLN A 581 13.31 -11.51 3.00
N THR A 582 12.10 -12.08 2.93
CA THR A 582 11.44 -12.36 1.64
C THR A 582 10.08 -11.68 1.49
N THR A 583 9.28 -11.58 2.53
CA THR A 583 7.89 -11.14 2.45
C THR A 583 7.57 -9.98 3.37
N VAL A 584 6.63 -9.14 2.93
CA VAL A 584 5.99 -8.08 3.70
C VAL A 584 4.52 -7.99 3.27
N ILE A 585 3.65 -7.45 4.12
CA ILE A 585 2.28 -7.11 3.72
C ILE A 585 2.19 -5.60 3.53
N ALA A 586 2.44 -5.17 2.30
CA ALA A 586 2.37 -3.76 1.92
C ALA A 586 0.90 -3.28 1.79
N PRO A 587 0.65 -1.95 1.92
CA PRO A 587 -0.70 -1.39 1.76
C PRO A 587 -1.30 -1.57 0.37
N THR A 588 -0.49 -1.75 -0.69
CA THR A 588 -0.93 -1.94 -2.09
C THR A 588 -1.87 -0.83 -2.61
N GLY A 589 -1.59 0.44 -2.32
CA GLY A 589 -2.45 1.54 -2.72
C GLY A 589 -2.59 1.68 -4.23
N THR A 590 -1.61 2.26 -4.91
CA THR A 590 -1.66 2.51 -6.37
C THR A 590 -1.61 1.21 -7.18
N ILE A 591 -0.79 0.24 -6.78
CA ILE A 591 -0.73 -1.05 -7.49
C ILE A 591 -2.00 -1.88 -7.29
N GLY A 592 -2.69 -1.73 -6.16
CA GLY A 592 -4.00 -2.33 -5.95
C GLY A 592 -5.04 -1.81 -6.93
N LEU A 593 -5.01 -0.50 -7.23
CA LEU A 593 -5.91 0.11 -8.24
C LEU A 593 -5.62 -0.41 -9.65
N VAL A 594 -4.36 -0.60 -10.03
CA VAL A 594 -4.03 -1.15 -11.36
C VAL A 594 -4.36 -2.64 -11.48
N MET A 595 -4.41 -3.35 -10.35
CA MET A 595 -4.86 -4.76 -10.29
C MET A 595 -6.37 -4.93 -10.11
N ASP A 596 -7.14 -3.84 -10.06
CA ASP A 596 -8.58 -3.88 -9.78
C ASP A 596 -8.93 -4.57 -8.45
N CYS A 597 -8.11 -4.37 -7.43
CA CYS A 597 -8.37 -4.88 -6.09
C CYS A 597 -9.43 -4.03 -5.38
N ASP A 598 -10.45 -4.68 -4.82
CA ASP A 598 -11.46 -4.02 -3.98
C ASP A 598 -10.94 -3.70 -2.58
N THR A 599 -10.08 -4.57 -2.05
CA THR A 599 -9.43 -4.39 -0.74
C THR A 599 -7.91 -4.37 -0.88
N THR A 600 -7.24 -3.68 0.04
CA THR A 600 -5.79 -3.44 0.00
C THR A 600 -5.06 -4.24 1.07
N GLY A 601 -3.88 -4.77 0.75
CA GLY A 601 -3.07 -5.54 1.68
C GLY A 601 -3.86 -6.63 2.40
N VAL A 602 -3.74 -6.66 3.71
CA VAL A 602 -4.45 -7.57 4.62
C VAL A 602 -5.76 -6.98 5.15
N GLU A 603 -6.08 -5.73 4.79
CA GLU A 603 -7.22 -5.00 5.33
C GLU A 603 -8.57 -5.54 4.85
N PRO A 604 -9.64 -5.38 5.67
CA PRO A 604 -11.01 -5.51 5.19
C PRO A 604 -11.35 -4.32 4.27
N ASP A 605 -12.52 -4.32 3.65
CA ASP A 605 -12.97 -3.11 2.98
C ASP A 605 -13.20 -1.98 4.00
N PHE A 606 -12.89 -0.75 3.56
CA PHE A 606 -13.13 0.44 4.37
C PHE A 606 -14.63 0.71 4.54
N ALA A 607 -15.37 0.66 3.43
CA ALA A 607 -16.82 0.81 3.35
C ALA A 607 -17.32 0.12 2.08
N LEU A 608 -18.54 -0.45 2.11
CA LEU A 608 -19.12 -1.14 0.96
C LEU A 608 -19.40 -0.19 -0.20
N VAL A 609 -19.86 1.01 0.09
CA VAL A 609 -20.13 2.06 -0.89
C VAL A 609 -19.12 3.19 -0.70
N LYS A 610 -18.44 3.53 -1.79
CA LYS A 610 -17.38 4.57 -1.82
C LYS A 610 -17.74 5.64 -2.83
N PHE A 611 -17.29 6.86 -2.55
CA PHE A 611 -17.37 7.96 -3.50
C PHE A 611 -16.01 8.17 -4.14
N LYS A 612 -15.98 8.06 -5.45
CA LYS A 612 -14.80 8.37 -6.23
C LYS A 612 -14.95 9.74 -6.87
N LYS A 613 -13.99 10.61 -6.60
CA LYS A 613 -13.90 11.92 -7.26
C LYS A 613 -13.56 11.69 -8.75
N LEU A 614 -14.41 12.18 -9.63
CA LEU A 614 -14.18 12.15 -11.07
C LEU A 614 -13.22 13.26 -11.48
N SER A 615 -12.37 12.96 -12.45
CA SER A 615 -11.41 13.91 -13.02
C SER A 615 -12.06 15.12 -13.73
N GLY A 616 -13.38 15.14 -13.88
CA GLY A 616 -14.15 16.24 -14.45
C GLY A 616 -14.98 17.04 -13.43
N GLY A 617 -14.75 16.82 -12.13
CA GLY A 617 -15.63 17.33 -11.08
C GLY A 617 -16.82 16.40 -10.84
N GLY A 618 -17.32 16.38 -9.61
CA GLY A 618 -18.37 15.48 -9.16
C GLY A 618 -17.83 14.17 -8.57
N TYR A 619 -18.76 13.40 -8.00
CA TYR A 619 -18.46 12.13 -7.35
C TYR A 619 -19.24 11.02 -8.01
N PHE A 620 -18.66 9.84 -8.08
CA PHE A 620 -19.30 8.63 -8.57
C PHE A 620 -19.35 7.60 -7.43
N LYS A 621 -20.52 7.04 -7.19
CA LYS A 621 -20.70 5.98 -6.19
C LYS A 621 -20.28 4.64 -6.77
N ILE A 622 -19.47 3.90 -6.02
CA ILE A 622 -19.06 2.55 -6.35
C ILE A 622 -19.37 1.66 -5.16
N ILE A 623 -20.12 0.59 -5.40
CA ILE A 623 -20.16 -0.52 -4.44
C ILE A 623 -18.96 -1.42 -4.65
N ASN A 624 -18.44 -2.01 -3.57
CA ASN A 624 -17.45 -3.07 -3.65
C ASN A 624 -17.95 -4.17 -4.59
N GLN A 625 -17.19 -4.47 -5.64
CA GLN A 625 -17.59 -5.42 -6.69
C GLN A 625 -17.69 -6.88 -6.19
N SER A 626 -17.14 -7.15 -5.01
CA SER A 626 -17.31 -8.43 -4.34
C SER A 626 -18.72 -8.65 -3.79
N VAL A 627 -19.48 -7.59 -3.54
CA VAL A 627 -20.85 -7.70 -2.97
C VAL A 627 -21.80 -8.45 -3.90
N PRO A 628 -22.01 -8.03 -5.17
CA PRO A 628 -22.85 -8.78 -6.07
C PRO A 628 -22.43 -10.24 -6.26
N GLN A 629 -21.13 -10.48 -6.33
CA GLN A 629 -20.58 -11.82 -6.50
C GLN A 629 -20.80 -12.68 -5.25
N SER A 630 -20.57 -12.11 -4.06
CA SER A 630 -20.82 -12.79 -2.79
C SER A 630 -22.30 -13.20 -2.65
N LEU A 631 -23.22 -12.28 -2.95
CA LEU A 631 -24.66 -12.58 -2.91
C LEU A 631 -25.04 -13.71 -3.86
N LYS A 632 -24.50 -13.72 -5.08
CA LYS A 632 -24.68 -14.81 -6.04
C LYS A 632 -24.17 -16.15 -5.48
N ASN A 633 -22.98 -16.16 -4.90
CA ASN A 633 -22.38 -17.37 -4.33
C ASN A 633 -23.12 -17.87 -3.08
N LEU A 634 -23.77 -16.96 -2.35
CA LEU A 634 -24.65 -17.29 -1.22
C LEU A 634 -26.04 -17.81 -1.64
N GLY A 635 -26.34 -17.81 -2.95
CA GLY A 635 -27.58 -18.37 -3.50
C GLY A 635 -28.74 -17.39 -3.64
N TYR A 636 -28.49 -16.07 -3.54
CA TYR A 636 -29.51 -15.07 -3.84
C TYR A 636 -29.79 -15.01 -5.34
N SER A 637 -31.07 -14.86 -5.69
CA SER A 637 -31.49 -14.63 -7.08
C SER A 637 -30.98 -13.29 -7.59
N GLN A 638 -30.96 -13.10 -8.91
CA GLN A 638 -30.54 -11.84 -9.49
C GLN A 638 -31.42 -10.66 -9.02
N ALA A 639 -32.73 -10.88 -8.88
CA ALA A 639 -33.67 -9.87 -8.40
C ALA A 639 -33.40 -9.46 -6.93
N GLU A 640 -33.11 -10.43 -6.07
CA GLU A 640 -32.71 -10.17 -4.68
C GLU A 640 -31.36 -9.45 -4.60
N ASN A 641 -30.39 -9.87 -5.42
CA ASN A 641 -29.08 -9.24 -5.52
C ASN A 641 -29.22 -7.76 -5.92
N ASP A 642 -29.98 -7.48 -6.99
CA ASP A 642 -30.22 -6.13 -7.48
C ASP A 642 -30.93 -5.27 -6.40
N ALA A 643 -31.89 -5.85 -5.68
CA ALA A 643 -32.58 -5.15 -4.59
C ALA A 643 -31.65 -4.79 -3.44
N ILE A 644 -30.77 -5.71 -3.03
CA ILE A 644 -29.78 -5.47 -1.97
C ILE A 644 -28.76 -4.40 -2.40
N VAL A 645 -28.24 -4.51 -3.62
CA VAL A 645 -27.29 -3.53 -4.16
C VAL A 645 -27.92 -2.14 -4.27
N ASN A 646 -29.14 -2.05 -4.81
CA ASN A 646 -29.86 -0.78 -4.93
C ASN A 646 -30.22 -0.16 -3.57
N PHE A 647 -30.50 -0.98 -2.57
CA PHE A 647 -30.68 -0.51 -1.20
C PHE A 647 -29.44 0.20 -0.67
N ALA A 648 -28.26 -0.35 -0.92
CA ALA A 648 -27.00 0.23 -0.46
C ALA A 648 -26.56 1.45 -1.29
N VAL A 649 -26.67 1.40 -2.61
CA VAL A 649 -26.14 2.43 -3.55
C VAL A 649 -27.15 3.49 -3.88
N GLY A 650 -28.45 3.17 -3.82
CA GLY A 650 -29.54 3.99 -4.30
C GLY A 650 -29.82 3.79 -5.79
N HIS A 651 -31.03 4.21 -6.20
CA HIS A 651 -31.47 4.12 -7.60
C HIS A 651 -30.94 5.26 -8.47
N ALA A 652 -30.31 6.27 -7.87
CA ALA A 652 -29.81 7.48 -8.54
C ALA A 652 -30.87 8.20 -9.41
N SER A 653 -32.14 8.08 -9.03
CA SER A 653 -33.28 8.63 -9.75
C SER A 653 -34.46 8.80 -8.80
N PHE A 654 -35.28 9.86 -9.06
CA PHE A 654 -36.53 10.09 -8.38
C PHE A 654 -37.71 9.29 -8.99
N VAL A 655 -37.50 8.56 -10.06
CA VAL A 655 -38.52 7.69 -10.66
C VAL A 655 -38.84 6.56 -9.70
N GLY A 656 -40.10 6.51 -9.23
CA GLY A 656 -40.57 5.49 -8.29
C GLY A 656 -40.13 5.71 -6.83
N ALA A 657 -39.47 6.82 -6.51
CA ALA A 657 -39.06 7.12 -5.14
C ALA A 657 -40.31 7.38 -4.25
N PRO A 658 -40.29 6.99 -2.97
CA PRO A 658 -41.37 7.26 -2.05
C PRO A 658 -41.46 8.77 -1.77
N HIS A 659 -42.68 9.29 -1.70
CA HIS A 659 -43.03 10.67 -1.34
C HIS A 659 -42.44 11.78 -2.26
N ILE A 660 -41.15 11.76 -2.58
CA ILE A 660 -40.46 12.74 -3.42
C ILE A 660 -40.06 12.05 -4.73
N ASN A 661 -40.94 12.16 -5.71
CA ASN A 661 -40.78 11.52 -7.03
C ASN A 661 -41.18 12.51 -8.14
N ASN A 662 -41.02 12.08 -9.38
CA ASN A 662 -41.31 12.95 -10.53
C ASN A 662 -42.75 13.51 -10.49
N GLU A 663 -43.73 12.70 -10.09
CA GLU A 663 -45.14 13.09 -10.03
C GLU A 663 -45.39 14.10 -8.92
N SER A 664 -44.89 13.86 -7.72
CA SER A 664 -45.03 14.77 -6.59
C SER A 664 -44.29 16.09 -6.82
N LEU A 665 -43.12 16.06 -7.48
CA LEU A 665 -42.39 17.26 -7.85
C LEU A 665 -43.16 18.10 -8.91
N LEU A 666 -43.76 17.47 -9.92
CA LEU A 666 -44.63 18.15 -10.85
C LEU A 666 -45.81 18.81 -10.13
N ALA A 667 -46.43 18.11 -9.18
CA ALA A 667 -47.54 18.65 -8.37
C ALA A 667 -47.12 19.84 -7.49
N LYS A 668 -45.84 19.92 -7.07
CA LYS A 668 -45.29 21.05 -6.33
C LYS A 668 -44.85 22.22 -7.23
N GLY A 669 -45.01 22.08 -8.56
CA GLY A 669 -44.74 23.16 -9.50
C GLY A 669 -43.38 23.11 -10.20
N PHE A 670 -42.64 22.04 -10.09
CA PHE A 670 -41.40 21.85 -10.88
C PHE A 670 -41.72 21.55 -12.33
N THR A 671 -40.91 22.03 -13.25
CA THR A 671 -40.99 21.69 -14.66
C THR A 671 -40.31 20.37 -14.99
N ALA A 672 -40.65 19.77 -16.13
CA ALA A 672 -39.97 18.54 -16.59
C ALA A 672 -38.47 18.73 -16.78
N GLU A 673 -38.02 19.92 -17.19
CA GLU A 673 -36.59 20.24 -17.34
C GLU A 673 -35.87 20.29 -15.97
N GLU A 674 -36.50 20.88 -14.96
CA GLU A 674 -35.97 20.95 -13.60
C GLU A 674 -35.88 19.55 -12.95
N ILE A 675 -36.89 18.72 -13.17
CA ILE A 675 -36.90 17.33 -12.72
C ILE A 675 -35.78 16.53 -13.43
N ALA A 676 -35.55 16.78 -14.70
CA ALA A 676 -34.42 16.16 -15.42
C ALA A 676 -33.06 16.59 -14.85
N LYS A 677 -32.92 17.87 -14.46
CA LYS A 677 -31.69 18.35 -13.76
C LYS A 677 -31.52 17.65 -12.42
N LEU A 678 -32.57 17.50 -11.62
CA LEU A 678 -32.52 16.77 -10.35
C LEU A 678 -32.14 15.30 -10.54
N ASN A 679 -32.75 14.59 -11.49
CA ASN A 679 -32.37 13.21 -11.81
C ASN A 679 -30.95 13.10 -12.34
N GLY A 680 -30.44 14.10 -13.06
CA GLY A 680 -29.06 14.17 -13.48
C GLY A 680 -28.11 14.35 -12.29
N ALA A 681 -28.43 15.23 -11.35
CA ALA A 681 -27.66 15.51 -10.14
C ALA A 681 -27.71 14.35 -9.12
N ALA A 682 -28.81 13.59 -9.07
CA ALA A 682 -29.01 12.45 -8.17
C ALA A 682 -27.94 11.36 -8.36
N LYS A 683 -27.37 11.23 -9.55
CA LYS A 683 -26.32 10.24 -9.88
C LYS A 683 -25.05 10.41 -9.05
N SER A 684 -24.78 11.61 -8.56
CA SER A 684 -23.59 11.93 -7.77
C SER A 684 -23.91 12.51 -6.40
N ALA A 685 -25.18 12.51 -6.00
CA ALA A 685 -25.60 13.10 -4.73
C ALA A 685 -25.30 12.18 -3.54
N PHE A 686 -24.80 12.76 -2.46
CA PHE A 686 -24.68 12.10 -1.16
C PHE A 686 -26.04 12.04 -0.44
N GLU A 687 -26.76 13.14 -0.49
CA GLU A 687 -28.08 13.31 0.04
C GLU A 687 -28.93 14.15 -0.93
N ILE A 688 -30.21 13.85 -1.01
CA ILE A 688 -31.11 14.59 -1.89
C ILE A 688 -31.21 16.08 -1.53
N GLY A 689 -31.07 16.42 -0.25
CA GLY A 689 -31.05 17.82 0.21
C GLY A 689 -30.02 18.69 -0.48
N PHE A 690 -28.84 18.11 -0.77
CA PHE A 690 -27.73 18.84 -1.43
C PHE A 690 -27.97 19.19 -2.90
N ILE A 691 -28.98 18.61 -3.55
CA ILE A 691 -29.29 18.93 -4.94
C ILE A 691 -30.55 19.80 -5.08
N PHE A 692 -31.35 19.96 -4.00
CA PHE A 692 -32.50 20.85 -3.97
C PHE A 692 -32.10 22.26 -3.54
N ASN A 693 -31.37 22.98 -4.39
CA ASN A 693 -30.83 24.29 -4.10
C ASN A 693 -30.75 25.17 -5.36
N ARG A 694 -30.40 26.46 -5.15
CA ARG A 694 -30.26 27.44 -6.21
C ARG A 694 -29.20 27.11 -7.27
N PHE A 695 -28.14 26.39 -6.90
CA PHE A 695 -27.07 26.06 -7.82
C PHE A 695 -27.45 24.97 -8.82
N THR A 696 -28.29 24.02 -8.42
CA THR A 696 -28.82 22.97 -9.29
C THR A 696 -30.03 23.45 -10.10
N LEU A 697 -30.97 24.15 -9.46
CA LEU A 697 -32.27 24.51 -10.02
C LEU A 697 -32.30 25.89 -10.66
N GLY A 698 -31.47 26.83 -10.16
CA GLY A 698 -31.46 28.24 -10.56
C GLY A 698 -32.48 29.10 -9.79
N ASP A 699 -32.15 30.39 -9.62
CA ASP A 699 -32.95 31.35 -8.85
C ASP A 699 -34.35 31.55 -9.42
N ALA A 700 -34.49 31.45 -10.74
CA ALA A 700 -35.77 31.55 -11.43
C ALA A 700 -36.77 30.44 -11.02
N CYS A 701 -36.27 29.21 -10.79
CA CYS A 701 -37.07 28.10 -10.29
C CYS A 701 -37.58 28.38 -8.88
N LEU A 702 -36.71 28.78 -7.95
CA LEU A 702 -37.06 29.01 -6.56
C LEU A 702 -38.03 30.21 -6.43
N THR A 703 -37.81 31.28 -7.20
CA THR A 703 -38.74 32.44 -7.26
C THR A 703 -40.10 32.03 -7.78
N ARG A 704 -40.19 31.22 -8.82
CA ARG A 704 -41.45 30.71 -9.38
C ARG A 704 -42.17 29.80 -8.40
N LEU A 705 -41.46 29.04 -7.57
CA LEU A 705 -42.01 28.24 -6.49
C LEU A 705 -42.51 29.07 -5.28
N GLY A 706 -42.30 30.40 -5.31
CA GLY A 706 -42.81 31.33 -4.32
C GLY A 706 -41.84 31.74 -3.23
N PHE A 707 -40.54 31.40 -3.35
CA PHE A 707 -39.54 31.76 -2.38
C PHE A 707 -38.81 33.07 -2.76
N LYS A 708 -38.54 33.91 -1.77
CA LYS A 708 -37.79 35.14 -1.97
C LYS A 708 -36.27 34.88 -1.96
N GLU A 709 -35.54 35.70 -2.70
CA GLU A 709 -34.08 35.55 -2.80
C GLU A 709 -33.40 35.61 -1.45
N GLU A 710 -33.81 36.47 -0.55
CA GLU A 710 -33.28 36.61 0.81
C GLU A 710 -33.39 35.30 1.63
N VAL A 711 -34.41 34.47 1.33
CA VAL A 711 -34.65 33.20 2.02
C VAL A 711 -33.78 32.09 1.46
N PHE A 712 -33.74 31.93 0.14
CA PHE A 712 -32.96 30.86 -0.46
C PHE A 712 -31.45 31.19 -0.66
N ALA A 713 -31.04 32.43 -0.37
CA ALA A 713 -29.64 32.80 -0.25
C ALA A 713 -29.02 32.41 1.09
N ASP A 714 -29.84 32.13 2.10
CA ASP A 714 -29.40 31.60 3.38
C ASP A 714 -28.93 30.15 3.18
N TRP A 715 -27.72 29.86 3.64
CA TRP A 715 -27.10 28.53 3.53
C TRP A 715 -27.84 27.45 4.33
N SER A 716 -28.62 27.85 5.35
CA SER A 716 -29.42 26.94 6.17
C SER A 716 -30.78 26.63 5.57
N PHE A 717 -31.17 27.24 4.43
CA PHE A 717 -32.44 27.04 3.79
C PHE A 717 -32.63 25.62 3.24
N ASN A 718 -33.61 24.89 3.75
CA ASN A 718 -34.00 23.55 3.28
C ASN A 718 -35.22 23.65 2.36
N LEU A 719 -35.01 23.54 1.06
CA LEU A 719 -36.10 23.63 0.07
C LEU A 719 -37.11 22.52 0.23
N LEU A 720 -36.72 21.29 0.56
CA LEU A 720 -37.63 20.16 0.71
C LEU A 720 -38.61 20.37 1.87
N GLU A 721 -38.11 20.80 3.02
CA GLU A 721 -38.98 21.18 4.15
C GLU A 721 -39.89 22.36 3.83
N ALA A 722 -39.35 23.37 3.13
CA ALA A 722 -40.12 24.54 2.71
C ALA A 722 -41.26 24.20 1.70
N LEU A 723 -41.09 23.11 0.93
CA LEU A 723 -42.12 22.54 0.06
C LEU A 723 -43.16 21.69 0.81
N GLY A 724 -42.96 21.51 2.13
CA GLY A 724 -43.92 20.82 3.00
C GLY A 724 -43.69 19.30 3.09
N PHE A 725 -42.52 18.79 2.73
CA PHE A 725 -42.15 17.41 3.01
C PHE A 725 -41.66 17.27 4.47
N THR A 726 -42.08 16.19 5.12
CA THR A 726 -41.61 15.89 6.48
C THR A 726 -40.25 15.25 6.44
N GLU A 727 -39.52 15.26 7.56
CA GLU A 727 -38.19 14.62 7.71
C GLU A 727 -38.28 13.13 7.32
N ASP A 728 -39.26 12.37 7.84
CA ASP A 728 -39.47 10.97 7.47
C ASP A 728 -39.68 10.74 5.96
N GLN A 729 -40.34 11.68 5.29
CA GLN A 729 -40.56 11.60 3.84
C GLN A 729 -39.28 11.91 3.05
N ILE A 730 -38.48 12.85 3.55
CA ILE A 730 -37.19 13.19 2.97
C ILE A 730 -36.22 12.02 3.13
N ASP A 731 -36.16 11.42 4.31
CA ASP A 731 -35.27 10.27 4.60
C ASP A 731 -35.66 9.06 3.76
N ALA A 732 -36.94 8.72 3.66
CA ALA A 732 -37.40 7.62 2.81
C ALA A 732 -37.06 7.82 1.32
N ALA A 733 -37.20 9.04 0.81
CA ALA A 733 -36.80 9.38 -0.54
C ALA A 733 -35.28 9.37 -0.70
N ASN A 734 -34.53 9.85 0.30
CA ASN A 734 -33.10 9.86 0.32
C ASN A 734 -32.53 8.44 0.24
N ASP A 735 -33.01 7.53 1.09
CA ASP A 735 -32.62 6.13 1.08
C ASP A 735 -32.87 5.46 -0.27
N TYR A 736 -33.99 5.77 -0.91
CA TYR A 736 -34.28 5.25 -2.24
C TYR A 736 -33.35 5.83 -3.32
N VAL A 737 -33.15 7.14 -3.34
CA VAL A 737 -32.40 7.84 -4.40
C VAL A 737 -30.88 7.70 -4.19
N CYS A 738 -30.43 7.96 -2.97
CA CYS A 738 -29.02 8.02 -2.62
C CYS A 738 -28.47 6.72 -2.02
N GLY A 739 -29.35 5.82 -1.55
CA GLY A 739 -28.96 4.59 -0.87
C GLY A 739 -28.58 4.80 0.59
N THR A 740 -28.58 3.71 1.33
CA THR A 740 -28.30 3.69 2.77
C THR A 740 -26.80 3.57 3.10
N MET A 741 -25.94 3.35 2.09
CA MET A 741 -24.50 3.08 2.21
C MET A 741 -24.16 1.78 2.96
N THR A 742 -25.15 1.03 3.40
CA THR A 742 -25.03 -0.24 4.11
C THR A 742 -25.96 -1.28 3.53
N VAL A 743 -25.73 -2.54 3.84
CA VAL A 743 -26.68 -3.64 3.52
C VAL A 743 -27.54 -4.03 4.72
N GLU A 744 -27.32 -3.40 5.87
CA GLU A 744 -28.14 -3.64 7.07
C GLU A 744 -29.57 -3.17 6.83
N GLY A 745 -30.54 -4.06 7.03
CA GLY A 745 -31.94 -3.80 6.72
C GLY A 745 -32.33 -3.96 5.25
N ALA A 746 -31.41 -4.39 4.38
CA ALA A 746 -31.72 -4.61 2.98
C ALA A 746 -32.79 -5.69 2.78
N PRO A 747 -33.72 -5.50 1.83
CA PRO A 747 -34.77 -6.49 1.55
C PRO A 747 -34.13 -7.82 1.11
N ALA A 748 -34.69 -8.94 1.58
CA ALA A 748 -34.27 -10.30 1.29
C ALA A 748 -32.91 -10.73 1.84
N LEU A 749 -32.09 -9.85 2.36
CA LEU A 749 -30.81 -10.23 2.97
C LEU A 749 -31.06 -10.91 4.32
N LYS A 750 -30.51 -12.11 4.49
CA LYS A 750 -30.63 -12.87 5.74
C LYS A 750 -29.68 -12.34 6.80
N ASP A 751 -30.16 -12.27 8.04
CA ASP A 751 -29.35 -11.79 9.18
C ASP A 751 -28.05 -12.58 9.38
N GLU A 752 -28.08 -13.88 9.13
CA GLU A 752 -26.88 -14.76 9.22
C GLU A 752 -25.77 -14.38 8.22
N HIS A 753 -26.07 -13.64 7.17
CA HIS A 753 -25.12 -13.20 6.15
C HIS A 753 -24.58 -11.77 6.37
N LEU A 754 -25.16 -11.00 7.29
CA LEU A 754 -24.77 -9.60 7.50
C LEU A 754 -23.29 -9.43 7.81
N SER A 755 -22.73 -10.28 8.67
CA SER A 755 -21.32 -10.21 9.08
C SER A 755 -20.32 -10.42 7.93
N ILE A 756 -20.74 -11.03 6.82
CA ILE A 756 -19.90 -11.22 5.63
C ILE A 756 -19.55 -9.87 4.97
N PHE A 757 -20.46 -8.89 5.12
CA PHE A 757 -20.34 -7.57 4.52
C PHE A 757 -19.85 -6.50 5.49
N ASP A 758 -19.38 -6.88 6.68
CA ASP A 758 -18.78 -5.95 7.64
C ASP A 758 -17.52 -5.30 7.08
N CYS A 759 -17.42 -4.00 7.30
CA CYS A 759 -16.31 -3.15 6.87
C CYS A 759 -15.55 -2.59 8.06
N ALA A 760 -14.39 -1.95 7.80
CA ALA A 760 -13.60 -1.29 8.83
C ALA A 760 -14.36 -0.14 9.50
N ASN A 761 -15.16 0.60 8.72
CA ASN A 761 -16.03 1.65 9.26
C ASN A 761 -17.44 1.12 9.47
N LYS A 762 -18.00 1.45 10.63
CA LYS A 762 -19.41 1.25 10.93
C LYS A 762 -20.21 2.37 10.28
N ASN A 763 -21.19 2.01 9.47
CA ASN A 763 -22.18 2.94 8.91
C ASN A 763 -23.38 3.01 9.85
N GLY A 764 -23.67 4.19 10.40
CA GLY A 764 -24.79 4.43 11.32
C GLY A 764 -24.42 4.41 12.78
#